data_c7ee4bdc6821a46853202005150bbdbe
#
_entry.id   c7ee4bdc6821a46853202005150bbdbe
#
_cell.length_a   1.000
_cell.length_b   1.000
_cell.length_c   1.000
_cell.angle_alpha   90.00
_cell.angle_beta   90.00
_cell.angle_gamma   90.00
#
_symmetry.space_group_name_H-M   'P 1'
#
loop_
_entity.id
_entity.type
_entity.pdbx_description
1 polymer ?
#
loop_
_entity_poly.entity_id
_entity_poly.type
_entity_poly.pdbx_seq_one_letter_code
_entity_poly.pdbx_strand_id
1 'polypeptide(L)'
;VNSYVLVSCDNGYLVGQIEWLAVEHSPYPKQRDIQDFGLVNLPFPRKKISLNPVGNLKRFSKDGTDYFIFQRGSESFPSIGSAILLPTDLQLRSIVESGNNRRVIIGQSPLANNANVAVDPDRLFGRHIAVLGNTGSGKSCSVAGLIQWSLEAAMESEIKPNARFIILDPNGEYTRALGPTTKFKGRVFKVEAEDGENQLQVPSWFWNSSEWASFTQASPKAQLPLLKRSLRAMRNEEFDLQTNLDVEVKKYLGTILVSLKADKSKGAAALNDFPGAKNLLAKINTWRQSLEEYKERLVTTHPELDKLIVSIQDFCVQREGRYPDYNAKVSAVDNIIDGMLSSFQSLGGNECELLPKNEDIPVPFDGGNLVSYLEALAQENGSEQYVEYLVARIRTMLADTRMKPITNDSEHRVDLANWLETYIGKDGTGDDDSCVSIIDLSLVPTEITHLVTAVISRIVFESLQRYRRLYNKSLPTVLVAEEAHTFIKRYRDDSENQDVAAVCCQVFEKIAREGRKFGLGMVISSQRPSELSPTVLSQCNTFLLHRISNDKDQEQVHKMVPDNLRGLLRELPSLPSQHAILMGWASELPVLVKMKNLTKEQQPHSDDPDFWDVWTRKYADGKLVERTVDWEAVVKEWQQK
;
A
#
# COMPACT_ATOMS: atom_id res chain seq x y z
N VAL A 1 12.93 -11.87 -35.79
CA VAL A 1 11.73 -11.49 -35.06
C VAL A 1 12.14 -10.63 -33.89
N ASN A 2 11.31 -9.66 -33.49
CA ASN A 2 11.54 -8.68 -32.41
C ASN A 2 12.68 -7.66 -32.65
N SER A 3 13.44 -7.73 -33.75
CA SER A 3 14.42 -6.70 -34.12
C SER A 3 13.74 -5.47 -34.70
N TYR A 4 14.42 -4.32 -34.63
CA TYR A 4 13.92 -3.06 -35.20
C TYR A 4 14.32 -2.93 -36.65
N VAL A 5 13.43 -2.34 -37.45
CA VAL A 5 13.67 -1.91 -38.83
C VAL A 5 13.15 -0.49 -39.01
N LEU A 6 13.71 0.21 -39.99
CA LEU A 6 13.33 1.56 -40.35
C LEU A 6 12.61 1.55 -41.69
N VAL A 7 11.48 2.23 -41.77
CA VAL A 7 10.78 2.46 -43.06
C VAL A 7 10.85 3.96 -43.37
N SER A 8 11.36 4.30 -44.57
CA SER A 8 11.51 5.70 -44.97
C SER A 8 10.18 6.43 -45.02
N CYS A 9 10.13 7.62 -44.44
CA CYS A 9 9.02 8.56 -44.44
C CYS A 9 9.54 9.96 -44.81
N ASP A 10 8.66 10.92 -45.11
CA ASP A 10 9.02 12.27 -45.52
C ASP A 10 9.93 13.03 -44.54
N ASN A 11 9.73 12.83 -43.23
CA ASN A 11 10.48 13.52 -42.18
C ASN A 11 11.39 12.61 -41.34
N GLY A 12 11.90 11.52 -41.91
CA GLY A 12 12.77 10.56 -41.21
C GLY A 12 12.33 9.13 -41.44
N TYR A 13 12.18 8.37 -40.35
CA TYR A 13 11.88 6.93 -40.46
C TYR A 13 10.76 6.55 -39.51
N LEU A 14 9.86 5.70 -39.98
CA LEU A 14 8.99 4.93 -39.10
C LEU A 14 9.80 3.75 -38.52
N VAL A 15 9.82 3.64 -37.21
CA VAL A 15 10.45 2.51 -36.51
C VAL A 15 9.42 1.41 -36.36
N GLY A 16 9.69 0.26 -36.96
CA GLY A 16 8.87 -0.95 -36.84
C GLY A 16 9.62 -2.06 -36.12
N GLN A 17 8.94 -2.78 -35.25
CA GLN A 17 9.44 -4.02 -34.68
C GLN A 17 8.93 -5.20 -35.49
N ILE A 18 9.80 -6.12 -35.87
CA ILE A 18 9.44 -7.29 -36.66
C ILE A 18 8.60 -8.24 -35.83
N GLU A 19 7.35 -8.45 -36.22
CA GLU A 19 6.43 -9.36 -35.56
C GLU A 19 6.60 -10.79 -36.11
N TRP A 20 6.57 -10.94 -37.46
CA TRP A 20 6.82 -12.21 -38.13
C TRP A 20 7.40 -12.02 -39.51
N LEU A 21 8.04 -13.05 -39.99
CA LEU A 21 8.59 -13.17 -41.33
C LEU A 21 7.96 -14.39 -42.00
N ALA A 22 7.51 -14.27 -43.22
CA ALA A 22 6.96 -15.36 -44.01
C ALA A 22 7.51 -15.34 -45.44
N VAL A 23 7.58 -16.53 -46.01
CA VAL A 23 7.86 -16.72 -47.43
C VAL A 23 6.60 -17.27 -48.08
N GLU A 24 6.02 -16.48 -48.96
CA GLU A 24 4.81 -16.85 -49.67
C GLU A 24 5.19 -17.52 -50.98
N HIS A 25 4.84 -18.78 -51.13
CA HIS A 25 4.98 -19.49 -52.36
C HIS A 25 3.77 -19.24 -53.27
N SER A 26 3.99 -19.26 -54.58
CA SER A 26 2.89 -19.11 -55.54
C SER A 26 1.82 -20.17 -55.30
N PRO A 27 0.53 -19.80 -55.12
CA PRO A 27 -0.55 -20.78 -54.98
C PRO A 27 -0.82 -21.54 -56.29
N TYR A 28 -0.24 -21.08 -57.40
CA TYR A 28 -0.39 -21.75 -58.68
C TYR A 28 0.76 -22.77 -58.89
N PRO A 29 0.47 -24.04 -59.22
CA PRO A 29 1.49 -24.95 -59.67
C PRO A 29 2.20 -24.38 -60.88
N LYS A 30 3.52 -24.59 -60.99
CA LYS A 30 4.30 -24.21 -62.17
C LYS A 30 3.74 -24.96 -63.39
N GLN A 31 2.69 -24.43 -64.04
CA GLN A 31 2.28 -24.90 -65.35
C GLN A 31 3.18 -24.21 -66.37
N ARG A 32 3.90 -25.04 -67.15
CA ARG A 32 4.79 -24.59 -68.23
C ARG A 32 4.09 -23.74 -69.27
N ASP A 33 2.76 -23.79 -69.34
CA ASP A 33 1.95 -23.19 -70.41
C ASP A 33 1.54 -21.72 -70.13
N ILE A 34 1.83 -21.15 -68.98
CA ILE A 34 1.48 -19.74 -68.63
C ILE A 34 2.59 -18.77 -69.07
N GLN A 35 3.77 -19.25 -69.39
CA GLN A 35 4.88 -18.38 -69.85
C GLN A 35 4.65 -17.79 -71.24
N ASP A 36 3.78 -18.40 -72.06
CA ASP A 36 3.51 -17.94 -73.44
C ASP A 36 2.53 -16.78 -73.56
N PHE A 37 1.87 -16.37 -72.49
CA PHE A 37 0.87 -15.28 -72.53
C PHE A 37 1.37 -13.93 -72.02
N GLY A 38 2.66 -13.72 -71.87
CA GLY A 38 3.20 -12.40 -71.46
C GLY A 38 2.70 -11.85 -70.14
N LEU A 39 2.10 -12.69 -69.29
CA LEU A 39 1.72 -12.33 -67.93
C LEU A 39 2.97 -12.21 -67.08
N VAL A 40 3.18 -11.01 -66.57
CA VAL A 40 4.30 -10.56 -65.74
C VAL A 40 4.71 -11.64 -64.75
N ASN A 41 5.97 -12.06 -64.80
CA ASN A 41 6.62 -12.92 -63.78
C ASN A 41 6.54 -12.19 -62.45
N LEU A 42 5.52 -12.44 -61.67
CA LEU A 42 5.51 -12.03 -60.25
C LEU A 42 6.70 -12.70 -59.59
N PRO A 43 7.62 -11.94 -58.92
CA PRO A 43 8.78 -12.52 -58.27
C PRO A 43 8.32 -13.36 -57.10
N PHE A 44 8.21 -14.67 -57.32
CA PHE A 44 8.03 -15.65 -56.24
C PHE A 44 9.33 -16.38 -55.99
N PRO A 45 9.62 -16.74 -54.72
CA PRO A 45 8.80 -16.57 -53.53
C PRO A 45 8.81 -15.12 -53.01
N ARG A 46 7.65 -14.60 -52.62
CA ARG A 46 7.55 -13.27 -51.97
C ARG A 46 7.89 -13.40 -50.52
N LYS A 47 8.82 -12.56 -50.05
CA LYS A 47 9.11 -12.42 -48.61
C LYS A 47 8.17 -11.35 -48.06
N LYS A 48 7.38 -11.72 -47.06
CA LYS A 48 6.49 -10.82 -46.32
C LYS A 48 7.02 -10.62 -44.92
N ILE A 49 6.89 -9.40 -44.41
CA ILE A 49 7.24 -9.01 -43.07
C ILE A 49 6.05 -8.26 -42.46
N SER A 50 5.66 -8.63 -41.25
CA SER A 50 4.73 -7.85 -40.45
C SER A 50 5.53 -7.00 -39.47
N LEU A 51 5.20 -5.72 -39.44
CA LEU A 51 5.84 -4.73 -38.59
C LEU A 51 4.83 -4.15 -37.62
N ASN A 52 5.19 -4.14 -36.34
CA ASN A 52 4.48 -3.36 -35.33
C ASN A 52 5.12 -1.96 -35.26
N PRO A 53 4.42 -0.88 -35.62
CA PRO A 53 4.95 0.47 -35.53
C PRO A 53 5.11 0.89 -34.08
N VAL A 54 6.31 1.36 -33.71
CA VAL A 54 6.64 1.78 -32.33
C VAL A 54 6.77 3.28 -32.20
N GLY A 55 7.19 3.97 -33.26
CA GLY A 55 7.38 5.40 -33.26
C GLY A 55 8.09 5.92 -34.50
N ASN A 56 8.44 7.19 -34.51
CA ASN A 56 9.17 7.84 -35.56
C ASN A 56 10.58 8.25 -35.12
N LEU A 57 11.58 8.01 -35.96
CA LEU A 57 12.96 8.44 -35.79
C LEU A 57 13.21 9.64 -36.69
N LYS A 58 13.22 10.85 -36.13
CA LYS A 58 13.47 12.09 -36.86
C LYS A 58 14.96 12.30 -37.04
N ARG A 59 15.37 12.68 -38.25
CA ARG A 59 16.76 13.00 -38.59
C ARG A 59 16.97 14.50 -38.52
N PHE A 60 18.02 14.89 -37.83
CA PHE A 60 18.51 16.27 -37.77
C PHE A 60 19.97 16.29 -38.18
N SER A 61 20.41 17.39 -38.83
CA SER A 61 21.81 17.60 -39.16
C SER A 61 22.30 18.89 -38.52
N LYS A 62 23.39 18.82 -37.78
CA LYS A 62 24.06 19.98 -37.20
C LYS A 62 25.53 19.84 -37.45
N ASP A 63 26.17 20.90 -38.03
CA ASP A 63 27.59 20.96 -38.31
C ASP A 63 28.11 19.78 -39.16
N GLY A 64 27.27 19.29 -40.12
CA GLY A 64 27.60 18.16 -40.98
C GLY A 64 27.49 16.78 -40.33
N THR A 65 27.05 16.69 -39.06
CA THR A 65 26.85 15.43 -38.34
C THR A 65 25.37 15.20 -38.16
N ASP A 66 24.92 13.99 -38.57
CA ASP A 66 23.56 13.57 -38.38
C ASP A 66 23.34 13.07 -36.95
N TYR A 67 22.25 13.51 -36.32
CA TYR A 67 21.73 12.96 -35.07
C TYR A 67 20.25 12.61 -35.21
N PHE A 68 19.83 11.68 -34.39
CA PHE A 68 18.49 11.11 -34.47
C PHE A 68 17.76 11.30 -33.13
N ILE A 69 16.48 11.64 -33.22
CA ILE A 69 15.59 11.76 -32.06
C ILE A 69 14.41 10.81 -32.28
N PHE A 70 14.23 9.85 -31.40
CA PHE A 70 13.08 8.95 -31.40
C PHE A 70 11.91 9.62 -30.68
N GLN A 71 10.74 9.50 -31.29
CA GLN A 71 9.45 9.97 -30.75
C GLN A 71 8.47 8.81 -30.77
N ARG A 72 7.90 8.49 -29.60
CA ARG A 72 6.87 7.45 -29.47
C ARG A 72 5.59 7.85 -30.19
N GLY A 73 4.97 6.87 -30.86
CA GLY A 73 3.76 7.09 -31.66
C GLY A 73 4.07 7.40 -33.11
N SER A 74 3.14 7.06 -34.02
CA SER A 74 3.33 7.20 -35.47
C SER A 74 2.66 8.47 -35.95
N GLU A 75 3.43 9.53 -36.19
CA GLU A 75 2.95 10.81 -36.78
C GLU A 75 3.03 10.79 -38.30
N SER A 76 3.93 10.00 -38.89
CA SER A 76 4.09 9.85 -40.33
C SER A 76 4.07 8.37 -40.71
N PHE A 77 3.41 8.05 -41.81
CA PHE A 77 3.32 6.68 -42.32
C PHE A 77 4.05 6.59 -43.66
N PRO A 78 4.68 5.43 -43.96
CA PRO A 78 5.36 5.24 -45.23
C PRO A 78 4.37 5.15 -46.38
N SER A 79 4.79 5.58 -47.57
CA SER A 79 4.09 5.36 -48.82
C SER A 79 4.31 3.94 -49.36
N ILE A 80 3.43 3.50 -50.26
CA ILE A 80 3.61 2.22 -50.96
C ILE A 80 4.91 2.31 -51.77
N GLY A 81 5.81 1.32 -51.54
CA GLY A 81 7.12 1.30 -52.19
C GLY A 81 8.26 1.91 -51.36
N SER A 82 7.96 2.44 -50.17
CA SER A 82 9.02 2.93 -49.27
C SER A 82 9.99 1.78 -48.89
N ALA A 83 11.28 2.10 -48.87
CA ALA A 83 12.31 1.14 -48.52
C ALA A 83 12.31 0.78 -47.05
N ILE A 84 12.47 -0.51 -46.75
CA ILE A 84 12.73 -1.03 -45.40
C ILE A 84 14.25 -1.12 -45.23
N LEU A 85 14.76 -0.45 -44.21
CA LEU A 85 16.20 -0.34 -43.94
C LEU A 85 16.52 -1.02 -42.60
N LEU A 86 17.71 -1.61 -42.51
CA LEU A 86 18.28 -2.00 -41.24
C LEU A 86 18.85 -0.77 -40.55
N PRO A 87 18.54 -0.53 -39.28
CA PRO A 87 19.10 0.60 -38.55
C PRO A 87 20.61 0.44 -38.33
N THR A 88 21.32 1.55 -38.36
CA THR A 88 22.70 1.63 -37.93
C THR A 88 22.78 1.56 -36.40
N ASP A 89 23.98 1.30 -35.84
CA ASP A 89 24.20 1.27 -34.39
C ASP A 89 23.81 2.62 -33.73
N LEU A 90 24.12 3.75 -34.37
CA LEU A 90 23.73 5.07 -33.91
C LEU A 90 22.21 5.23 -33.84
N GLN A 91 21.51 4.74 -34.86
CA GLN A 91 20.04 4.78 -34.90
C GLN A 91 19.41 3.88 -33.85
N LEU A 92 19.93 2.64 -33.67
CA LEU A 92 19.49 1.72 -32.62
C LEU A 92 19.66 2.32 -31.22
N ARG A 93 20.84 2.92 -30.95
CA ARG A 93 21.07 3.63 -29.69
C ARG A 93 20.09 4.79 -29.51
N SER A 94 19.92 5.61 -30.54
CA SER A 94 18.97 6.73 -30.49
C SER A 94 17.54 6.31 -30.23
N ILE A 95 17.13 5.09 -30.68
CA ILE A 95 15.81 4.52 -30.38
C ILE A 95 15.71 4.08 -28.92
N VAL A 96 16.67 3.31 -28.42
CA VAL A 96 16.62 2.71 -27.09
C VAL A 96 16.98 3.70 -25.99
N GLU A 97 17.96 4.56 -26.24
CA GLU A 97 18.44 5.60 -25.30
C GLU A 97 17.59 6.88 -25.33
N SER A 98 16.51 6.92 -26.13
CA SER A 98 15.63 8.08 -26.27
C SER A 98 14.87 8.41 -24.96
N GLY A 99 14.43 9.64 -24.85
CA GLY A 99 13.66 10.15 -23.70
C GLY A 99 14.45 11.07 -22.79
N ASN A 100 13.71 11.93 -22.08
CA ASN A 100 14.29 12.89 -21.14
C ASN A 100 14.40 12.30 -19.73
N ASN A 101 15.31 12.85 -18.91
CA ASN A 101 15.50 12.52 -17.49
C ASN A 101 15.84 11.05 -17.19
N ARG A 102 16.41 10.34 -18.14
CA ARG A 102 16.85 8.95 -17.96
C ARG A 102 18.18 8.91 -17.19
N ARG A 103 18.07 8.91 -15.88
CA ARG A 103 19.21 9.07 -14.96
C ARG A 103 19.78 7.75 -14.47
N VAL A 104 18.99 6.67 -14.51
CA VAL A 104 19.33 5.38 -13.91
C VAL A 104 19.49 4.32 -14.99
N ILE A 105 20.72 3.86 -15.22
CA ILE A 105 21.00 2.75 -16.13
C ILE A 105 20.71 1.44 -15.42
N ILE A 106 19.75 0.67 -15.95
CA ILE A 106 19.31 -0.62 -15.38
C ILE A 106 19.88 -1.83 -16.09
N GLY A 107 20.43 -1.66 -17.29
CA GLY A 107 20.99 -2.74 -18.09
C GLY A 107 21.26 -2.33 -19.52
N GLN A 108 21.34 -3.33 -20.40
CA GLN A 108 21.61 -3.14 -21.83
C GLN A 108 20.61 -3.93 -22.68
N SER A 109 20.30 -3.43 -23.87
CA SER A 109 19.40 -4.11 -24.81
C SER A 109 20.17 -4.99 -25.79
N PRO A 110 20.06 -6.33 -25.72
CA PRO A 110 20.70 -7.22 -26.67
C PRO A 110 20.21 -7.03 -28.11
N LEU A 111 18.94 -6.60 -28.28
CA LEU A 111 18.32 -6.37 -29.59
C LEU A 111 18.76 -5.05 -30.24
N ALA A 112 19.44 -4.18 -29.49
CA ALA A 112 19.91 -2.89 -29.95
C ALA A 112 21.44 -2.73 -29.76
N ASN A 113 22.19 -3.75 -30.13
CA ASN A 113 23.66 -3.77 -30.04
C ASN A 113 24.19 -3.33 -28.67
N ASN A 114 23.57 -3.85 -27.58
CA ASN A 114 23.90 -3.55 -26.18
C ASN A 114 23.82 -2.05 -25.83
N ALA A 115 22.92 -1.30 -26.49
CA ALA A 115 22.60 0.06 -26.10
C ALA A 115 22.11 0.11 -24.63
N ASN A 116 22.50 1.13 -23.91
CA ASN A 116 22.13 1.28 -22.51
C ASN A 116 20.63 1.52 -22.35
N VAL A 117 20.01 0.74 -21.49
CA VAL A 117 18.62 0.95 -21.08
C VAL A 117 18.64 1.72 -19.76
N ALA A 118 18.19 2.97 -19.84
CA ALA A 118 18.06 3.83 -18.69
C ALA A 118 16.61 4.20 -18.45
N VAL A 119 16.25 4.47 -17.21
CA VAL A 119 14.89 4.84 -16.79
C VAL A 119 14.89 6.20 -16.07
N ASP A 120 13.74 6.85 -16.12
CA ASP A 120 13.44 8.03 -15.33
C ASP A 120 12.86 7.57 -13.98
N PRO A 121 13.51 7.86 -12.83
CA PRO A 121 13.01 7.47 -11.51
C PRO A 121 11.63 8.01 -11.19
N ASP A 122 11.28 9.23 -11.64
CA ASP A 122 9.99 9.83 -11.42
C ASP A 122 8.87 9.05 -12.14
N ARG A 123 9.20 8.52 -13.33
CA ARG A 123 8.28 7.67 -14.09
C ARG A 123 8.23 6.25 -13.56
N LEU A 124 9.37 5.73 -13.08
CA LEU A 124 9.48 4.37 -12.58
C LEU A 124 8.70 4.18 -11.27
N PHE A 125 8.98 5.01 -10.28
CA PHE A 125 8.40 4.89 -8.94
C PHE A 125 7.10 5.69 -8.76
N GLY A 126 6.94 6.78 -9.48
CA GLY A 126 5.79 7.68 -9.31
C GLY A 126 4.44 7.12 -9.82
N ARG A 127 4.43 5.97 -10.51
CA ARG A 127 3.20 5.38 -11.10
C ARG A 127 3.08 3.88 -10.94
N HIS A 128 3.56 3.32 -9.89
CA HIS A 128 3.56 1.90 -9.56
C HIS A 128 4.19 1.02 -10.65
N ILE A 129 5.05 0.13 -10.25
CA ILE A 129 5.72 -0.85 -11.10
C ILE A 129 5.40 -2.26 -10.62
N ALA A 130 5.17 -3.19 -11.56
CA ALA A 130 5.09 -4.61 -11.30
C ALA A 130 6.33 -5.32 -11.86
N VAL A 131 7.05 -6.05 -11.01
CA VAL A 131 8.18 -6.91 -11.34
C VAL A 131 7.71 -8.35 -11.24
N LEU A 132 7.51 -9.00 -12.38
CA LEU A 132 6.86 -10.30 -12.43
C LEU A 132 7.77 -11.36 -13.07
N GLY A 133 7.73 -12.58 -12.58
CA GLY A 133 8.52 -13.68 -13.13
C GLY A 133 8.64 -14.86 -12.17
N ASN A 134 9.08 -16.00 -12.64
CA ASN A 134 9.24 -17.23 -11.84
C ASN A 134 10.39 -17.11 -10.83
N THR A 135 10.44 -18.05 -9.89
CA THR A 135 11.59 -18.25 -8.99
C THR A 135 12.87 -18.47 -9.81
N GLY A 136 13.99 -17.90 -9.37
CA GLY A 136 15.29 -18.01 -10.06
C GLY A 136 15.40 -17.23 -11.37
N SER A 137 14.37 -16.42 -11.76
CA SER A 137 14.45 -15.57 -12.96
C SER A 137 15.20 -14.25 -12.75
N GLY A 138 15.51 -13.87 -11.50
CA GLY A 138 16.21 -12.65 -11.13
C GLY A 138 15.34 -11.50 -10.65
N LYS A 139 14.06 -11.75 -10.26
CA LYS A 139 13.15 -10.71 -9.75
C LYS A 139 13.71 -9.92 -8.56
N SER A 140 13.99 -10.61 -7.43
CA SER A 140 14.48 -9.97 -6.20
C SER A 140 15.78 -9.21 -6.44
N CYS A 141 16.68 -9.76 -7.28
CA CYS A 141 17.88 -9.05 -7.72
C CYS A 141 17.54 -7.79 -8.52
N SER A 142 16.53 -7.85 -9.41
CA SER A 142 16.12 -6.67 -10.17
C SER A 142 15.48 -5.61 -9.29
N VAL A 143 14.66 -5.97 -8.31
CA VAL A 143 14.09 -5.03 -7.33
C VAL A 143 15.19 -4.38 -6.50
N ALA A 144 16.10 -5.17 -5.93
CA ALA A 144 17.26 -4.65 -5.20
C ALA A 144 18.12 -3.74 -6.08
N GLY A 145 18.37 -4.16 -7.33
CA GLY A 145 19.12 -3.38 -8.31
C GLY A 145 18.47 -2.04 -8.63
N LEU A 146 17.15 -2.00 -8.89
CA LEU A 146 16.43 -0.77 -9.16
C LEU A 146 16.57 0.24 -8.02
N ILE A 147 16.50 -0.23 -6.77
CA ILE A 147 16.70 0.61 -5.58
C ILE A 147 18.15 1.10 -5.52
N GLN A 148 19.13 0.18 -5.58
CA GLN A 148 20.55 0.49 -5.46
C GLN A 148 21.03 1.43 -6.56
N TRP A 149 20.72 1.14 -7.83
CA TRP A 149 21.14 1.98 -8.97
C TRP A 149 20.49 3.37 -8.91
N SER A 150 19.24 3.46 -8.41
CA SER A 150 18.58 4.75 -8.22
C SER A 150 19.24 5.57 -7.11
N LEU A 151 19.57 4.94 -5.98
CA LEU A 151 20.31 5.59 -4.90
C LEU A 151 21.73 5.94 -5.31
N GLU A 152 22.43 5.07 -6.04
CA GLU A 152 23.76 5.34 -6.59
C GLU A 152 23.76 6.57 -7.49
N ALA A 153 22.83 6.64 -8.44
CA ALA A 153 22.68 7.78 -9.33
C ALA A 153 22.35 9.08 -8.57
N ALA A 154 21.54 8.97 -7.49
CA ALA A 154 21.23 10.12 -6.66
C ALA A 154 22.43 10.58 -5.79
N MET A 155 23.31 9.64 -5.40
CA MET A 155 24.54 9.93 -4.64
C MET A 155 25.66 10.57 -5.49
N GLU A 156 25.56 10.57 -6.83
CA GLU A 156 26.48 11.29 -7.69
C GLU A 156 26.40 12.82 -7.48
N SER A 157 25.29 13.32 -6.92
CA SER A 157 25.22 14.69 -6.40
C SER A 157 25.97 14.77 -5.06
N GLU A 158 26.65 15.89 -4.79
CA GLU A 158 27.39 16.09 -3.53
C GLU A 158 26.50 16.11 -2.28
N ILE A 159 25.16 16.07 -2.45
CA ILE A 159 24.16 16.13 -1.39
C ILE A 159 23.61 14.71 -1.13
N LYS A 160 23.53 14.31 0.13
CA LYS A 160 22.94 13.03 0.54
C LYS A 160 21.50 12.87 0.00
N PRO A 161 21.16 11.74 -0.63
CA PRO A 161 19.83 11.52 -1.19
C PRO A 161 18.74 11.56 -0.11
N ASN A 162 17.66 12.28 -0.38
CA ASN A 162 16.46 12.29 0.44
C ASN A 162 15.38 11.35 -0.15
N ALA A 163 15.76 10.09 -0.36
CA ALA A 163 14.88 9.04 -0.86
C ALA A 163 14.30 8.22 0.29
N ARG A 164 13.14 7.58 0.04
CA ARG A 164 12.45 6.76 1.03
C ARG A 164 11.92 5.49 0.39
N PHE A 165 12.50 4.36 0.79
CA PHE A 165 12.08 3.02 0.38
C PHE A 165 11.69 2.22 1.61
N ILE A 166 10.47 1.68 1.63
CA ILE A 166 9.98 0.80 2.68
C ILE A 166 9.74 -0.56 2.04
N ILE A 167 10.47 -1.58 2.46
CA ILE A 167 10.45 -2.92 1.87
C ILE A 167 9.71 -3.85 2.83
N LEU A 168 8.61 -4.41 2.39
CA LEU A 168 7.91 -5.50 3.06
C LEU A 168 8.51 -6.81 2.56
N ASP A 169 9.28 -7.45 3.41
CA ASP A 169 10.11 -8.62 3.06
C ASP A 169 9.64 -9.86 3.84
N PRO A 170 8.76 -10.70 3.24
CA PRO A 170 8.25 -11.88 3.90
C PRO A 170 9.28 -12.99 4.08
N ASN A 171 10.40 -12.96 3.35
CA ASN A 171 11.41 -14.00 3.37
C ASN A 171 12.72 -13.60 4.08
N GLY A 172 12.89 -12.31 4.44
CA GLY A 172 14.11 -11.80 5.07
C GLY A 172 15.33 -11.74 4.11
N GLU A 173 15.09 -11.60 2.79
CA GLU A 173 16.15 -11.67 1.77
C GLU A 173 16.96 -10.37 1.62
N TYR A 174 16.37 -9.21 1.93
CA TYR A 174 16.93 -7.90 1.55
C TYR A 174 17.98 -7.35 2.52
N THR A 175 18.10 -7.91 3.72
CA THR A 175 19.06 -7.45 4.74
C THR A 175 20.50 -7.48 4.23
N ARG A 176 20.91 -8.52 3.47
CA ARG A 176 22.26 -8.61 2.88
C ARG A 176 22.50 -7.50 1.85
N ALA A 177 21.52 -7.20 1.03
CA ALA A 177 21.67 -6.28 -0.11
C ALA A 177 21.59 -4.80 0.28
N LEU A 178 20.81 -4.46 1.30
CA LEU A 178 20.43 -3.10 1.65
C LEU A 178 20.52 -2.78 3.15
N GLY A 179 20.89 -3.74 3.99
CA GLY A 179 20.89 -3.64 5.45
C GLY A 179 21.98 -2.73 6.04
N PRO A 180 22.15 -2.77 7.38
CA PRO A 180 23.01 -1.83 8.12
C PRO A 180 24.48 -1.87 7.72
N THR A 181 24.98 -3.02 7.28
CA THR A 181 26.39 -3.21 6.89
C THR A 181 26.70 -2.74 5.47
N THR A 182 25.70 -2.37 4.69
CA THR A 182 25.86 -1.89 3.31
C THR A 182 26.15 -0.38 3.26
N LYS A 183 26.57 0.12 2.09
CA LYS A 183 26.75 1.55 1.87
C LYS A 183 25.48 2.37 2.04
N PHE A 184 24.31 1.73 1.98
CA PHE A 184 23.02 2.37 2.12
C PHE A 184 22.54 2.45 3.57
N LYS A 185 23.19 1.71 4.49
CA LYS A 185 22.89 1.66 5.93
C LYS A 185 21.38 1.50 6.20
N GLY A 186 20.74 0.54 5.52
CA GLY A 186 19.29 0.28 5.67
C GLY A 186 18.94 -0.07 7.10
N ARG A 187 17.82 0.47 7.58
CA ARG A 187 17.23 0.10 8.87
C ARG A 187 16.46 -1.19 8.72
N VAL A 188 16.74 -2.16 9.58
CA VAL A 188 16.06 -3.47 9.57
C VAL A 188 15.17 -3.56 10.80
N PHE A 189 13.91 -3.97 10.60
CA PHE A 189 12.93 -4.18 11.64
C PHE A 189 12.54 -5.66 11.67
N LYS A 190 12.79 -6.33 12.80
CA LYS A 190 12.52 -7.76 12.99
C LYS A 190 11.73 -8.01 14.27
N VAL A 191 11.08 -9.15 14.37
CA VAL A 191 10.38 -9.60 15.59
C VAL A 191 11.38 -9.85 16.72
N GLU A 192 12.54 -10.38 16.38
CA GLU A 192 13.65 -10.65 17.27
C GLU A 192 14.86 -9.90 16.73
N ALA A 193 15.01 -8.65 17.15
CA ALA A 193 16.06 -7.78 16.68
C ALA A 193 17.39 -8.14 17.36
N GLU A 194 18.44 -8.24 16.54
CA GLU A 194 19.83 -8.40 17.00
C GLU A 194 20.51 -7.03 17.12
N ASP A 195 21.77 -7.01 17.59
CA ASP A 195 22.55 -5.78 17.70
C ASP A 195 22.67 -5.05 16.34
N GLY A 196 22.22 -3.81 16.31
CA GLY A 196 22.20 -2.98 15.10
C GLY A 196 20.91 -3.07 14.27
N GLU A 197 19.94 -3.85 14.71
CA GLU A 197 18.58 -3.97 14.13
C GLU A 197 17.55 -3.31 15.04
N ASN A 198 16.35 -3.07 14.51
CA ASN A 198 15.25 -2.47 15.26
C ASN A 198 14.17 -3.51 15.53
N GLN A 199 13.57 -3.43 16.72
CA GLN A 199 12.39 -4.22 17.04
C GLN A 199 11.21 -3.82 16.14
N LEU A 200 10.56 -4.79 15.50
CA LEU A 200 9.32 -4.54 14.76
C LEU A 200 8.20 -4.22 15.74
N GLN A 201 7.65 -3.02 15.63
CA GLN A 201 6.60 -2.53 16.53
C GLN A 201 5.39 -2.04 15.74
N VAL A 202 4.25 -2.64 15.97
CA VAL A 202 2.94 -2.28 15.42
C VAL A 202 1.91 -2.33 16.54
N PRO A 203 1.93 -1.34 17.44
CA PRO A 203 1.07 -1.30 18.61
C PRO A 203 -0.41 -1.48 18.26
N SER A 204 -1.15 -2.12 19.15
CA SER A 204 -2.57 -2.42 18.95
C SER A 204 -3.43 -1.16 18.77
N TRP A 205 -3.03 -0.04 19.33
CA TRP A 205 -3.71 1.24 19.17
C TRP A 205 -3.48 1.88 17.78
N PHE A 206 -2.54 1.39 16.96
CA PHE A 206 -2.42 1.78 15.56
C PHE A 206 -3.58 1.25 14.71
N TRP A 207 -4.17 0.10 15.11
CA TRP A 207 -5.16 -0.59 14.30
C TRP A 207 -6.48 0.17 14.23
N ASN A 208 -7.03 0.28 13.05
CA ASN A 208 -8.36 0.86 12.88
C ASN A 208 -9.48 -0.16 13.20
N SER A 209 -10.72 0.30 13.22
CA SER A 209 -11.89 -0.54 13.56
C SER A 209 -12.07 -1.72 12.60
N SER A 210 -11.69 -1.58 11.34
CA SER A 210 -11.79 -2.66 10.35
C SER A 210 -10.70 -3.72 10.56
N GLU A 211 -9.48 -3.32 10.88
CA GLU A 211 -8.36 -4.20 11.22
C GLU A 211 -8.65 -4.99 12.51
N TRP A 212 -9.16 -4.32 13.54
CA TRP A 212 -9.64 -4.96 14.75
C TRP A 212 -10.76 -5.96 14.48
N ALA A 213 -11.77 -5.56 13.71
CA ALA A 213 -12.93 -6.40 13.40
C ALA A 213 -12.55 -7.65 12.60
N SER A 214 -11.68 -7.50 11.59
CA SER A 214 -11.23 -8.62 10.76
C SER A 214 -10.38 -9.61 11.53
N PHE A 215 -9.44 -9.12 12.35
CA PHE A 215 -8.58 -9.97 13.17
C PHE A 215 -9.38 -10.73 14.23
N THR A 216 -10.28 -10.05 14.93
CA THR A 216 -11.14 -10.67 15.94
C THR A 216 -12.35 -11.40 15.35
N GLN A 217 -12.56 -11.31 14.02
CA GLN A 217 -13.73 -11.85 13.31
C GLN A 217 -15.04 -11.39 13.95
N ALA A 218 -15.12 -10.11 14.31
CA ALA A 218 -16.29 -9.54 14.97
C ALA A 218 -17.50 -9.55 14.04
N SER A 219 -18.63 -10.12 14.51
CA SER A 219 -19.86 -10.16 13.72
C SER A 219 -20.37 -8.75 13.40
N PRO A 220 -20.76 -8.46 12.14
CA PRO A 220 -21.12 -7.11 11.70
C PRO A 220 -22.30 -6.50 12.45
N LYS A 221 -23.30 -7.31 12.85
CA LYS A 221 -24.56 -6.84 13.44
C LYS A 221 -24.51 -6.68 14.95
N ALA A 222 -23.83 -7.58 15.66
CA ALA A 222 -23.86 -7.62 17.12
C ALA A 222 -22.56 -7.09 17.77
N GLN A 223 -21.39 -7.54 17.31
CA GLN A 223 -20.12 -7.28 17.96
C GLN A 223 -19.41 -6.02 17.44
N LEU A 224 -19.45 -5.77 16.12
CA LEU A 224 -18.78 -4.62 15.51
C LEU A 224 -19.24 -3.25 16.06
N PRO A 225 -20.55 -2.99 16.30
CA PRO A 225 -20.98 -1.73 16.91
C PRO A 225 -20.44 -1.52 18.32
N LEU A 226 -20.38 -2.58 19.12
CA LEU A 226 -19.83 -2.54 20.49
C LEU A 226 -18.32 -2.34 20.46
N LEU A 227 -17.61 -3.04 19.59
CA LEU A 227 -16.17 -2.87 19.39
C LEU A 227 -15.84 -1.44 18.97
N LYS A 228 -16.54 -0.86 18.00
CA LYS A 228 -16.36 0.53 17.57
C LYS A 228 -16.62 1.53 18.70
N ARG A 229 -17.68 1.30 19.49
CA ARG A 229 -17.98 2.14 20.65
C ARG A 229 -16.87 2.06 21.69
N SER A 230 -16.35 0.86 21.95
CA SER A 230 -15.24 0.65 22.90
C SER A 230 -13.94 1.29 22.41
N LEU A 231 -13.57 1.14 21.13
CA LEU A 231 -12.40 1.79 20.55
C LEU A 231 -12.50 3.32 20.62
N ARG A 232 -13.70 3.87 20.38
CA ARG A 232 -13.94 5.31 20.51
C ARG A 232 -13.76 5.80 21.95
N ALA A 233 -14.30 5.06 22.92
CA ALA A 233 -14.16 5.39 24.33
C ALA A 233 -12.69 5.35 24.78
N MET A 234 -11.94 4.30 24.38
CA MET A 234 -10.52 4.21 24.69
C MET A 234 -9.72 5.41 24.15
N ARG A 235 -9.97 5.82 22.93
CA ARG A 235 -9.27 6.94 22.27
C ARG A 235 -9.69 8.31 22.76
N ASN A 236 -10.82 8.41 23.45
CA ASN A 236 -11.29 9.63 24.09
C ASN A 236 -10.81 9.76 25.54
N GLU A 237 -10.01 8.81 26.05
CA GLU A 237 -9.63 8.74 27.48
C GLU A 237 -10.85 8.68 28.41
N GLU A 238 -12.00 8.20 27.90
CA GLU A 238 -13.23 8.04 28.68
C GLU A 238 -13.15 6.86 29.66
N PHE A 239 -11.96 6.29 29.82
CA PHE A 239 -11.70 5.06 30.51
C PHE A 239 -11.00 5.29 31.86
N ASP A 240 -11.54 6.11 32.74
CA ASP A 240 -11.08 6.13 34.12
C ASP A 240 -12.07 5.39 35.03
N LEU A 241 -11.69 4.17 35.45
CA LEU A 241 -12.47 3.36 36.40
C LEU A 241 -12.48 3.97 37.82
N GLN A 242 -11.61 4.94 38.08
CA GLN A 242 -11.63 5.77 39.28
C GLN A 242 -12.23 7.14 38.92
N THR A 243 -13.49 7.15 38.48
CA THR A 243 -14.15 8.40 38.09
C THR A 243 -14.31 9.32 39.31
N ASN A 244 -13.57 10.40 39.28
CA ASN A 244 -13.96 11.59 40.01
C ASN A 244 -15.37 11.96 39.51
N LEU A 245 -16.31 12.15 40.43
CA LEU A 245 -17.74 12.39 40.14
C LEU A 245 -17.92 13.59 39.19
N ASP A 246 -17.06 14.61 39.28
CA ASP A 246 -17.03 15.76 38.37
C ASP A 246 -16.79 15.37 36.90
N VAL A 247 -15.94 14.37 36.67
CA VAL A 247 -15.66 13.82 35.31
C VAL A 247 -16.86 13.03 34.79
N GLU A 248 -17.55 12.30 35.68
CA GLU A 248 -18.77 11.54 35.31
C GLU A 248 -19.91 12.51 34.91
N VAL A 249 -20.12 13.56 35.71
CA VAL A 249 -21.12 14.61 35.42
C VAL A 249 -20.76 15.35 34.12
N LYS A 250 -19.48 15.69 33.91
CA LYS A 250 -19.02 16.31 32.67
C LYS A 250 -19.33 15.43 31.45
N LYS A 251 -19.03 14.14 31.51
CA LYS A 251 -19.31 13.18 30.42
C LYS A 251 -20.82 13.10 30.15
N TYR A 252 -21.63 13.01 31.21
CA TYR A 252 -23.07 12.97 31.09
C TYR A 252 -23.62 14.25 30.43
N LEU A 253 -23.19 15.42 30.87
CA LEU A 253 -23.55 16.70 30.27
C LEU A 253 -23.16 16.76 28.79
N GLY A 254 -21.96 16.32 28.41
CA GLY A 254 -21.55 16.24 27.01
C GLY A 254 -22.48 15.38 26.18
N THR A 255 -22.86 14.21 26.69
CA THR A 255 -23.74 13.26 26.00
C THR A 255 -25.14 13.84 25.76
N ILE A 256 -25.76 14.43 26.79
CA ILE A 256 -27.11 15.01 26.68
C ILE A 256 -27.10 16.28 25.81
N LEU A 257 -26.04 17.08 25.85
CA LEU A 257 -25.85 18.24 25.00
C LEU A 257 -25.78 17.87 23.50
N VAL A 258 -24.98 16.87 23.15
CA VAL A 258 -24.90 16.37 21.78
C VAL A 258 -26.26 15.82 21.33
N SER A 259 -26.95 15.07 22.20
CA SER A 259 -28.28 14.53 21.92
C SER A 259 -29.32 15.61 21.66
N LEU A 260 -29.32 16.70 22.47
CA LEU A 260 -30.27 17.81 22.32
C LEU A 260 -29.95 18.64 21.06
N LYS A 261 -28.67 18.88 20.75
CA LYS A 261 -28.25 19.51 19.48
C LYS A 261 -28.70 18.69 18.26
N ALA A 262 -28.59 17.36 18.32
CA ALA A 262 -29.05 16.47 17.26
C ALA A 262 -30.59 16.51 17.10
N ASP A 263 -31.35 16.55 18.20
CA ASP A 263 -32.81 16.68 18.13
C ASP A 263 -33.21 18.04 17.56
N LYS A 264 -32.55 19.13 17.94
CA LYS A 264 -32.74 20.48 17.36
C LYS A 264 -32.47 20.48 15.85
N SER A 265 -31.44 19.79 15.39
CA SER A 265 -31.06 19.76 13.96
C SER A 265 -32.10 19.10 13.06
N LYS A 266 -33.02 18.27 13.62
CA LYS A 266 -34.14 17.67 12.89
C LYS A 266 -35.23 18.68 12.50
N GLY A 267 -35.12 19.92 12.97
CA GLY A 267 -36.02 21.02 12.63
C GLY A 267 -37.18 21.23 13.58
N ALA A 268 -37.94 22.33 13.38
CA ALA A 268 -39.03 22.75 14.26
C ALA A 268 -40.13 21.69 14.43
N ALA A 269 -40.41 20.91 13.41
CA ALA A 269 -41.44 19.84 13.49
C ALA A 269 -41.08 18.77 14.53
N ALA A 270 -39.81 18.38 14.62
CA ALA A 270 -39.35 17.42 15.63
C ALA A 270 -39.46 17.94 17.09
N LEU A 271 -39.41 19.26 17.26
CA LEU A 271 -39.52 19.91 18.58
C LEU A 271 -40.96 20.25 18.96
N ASN A 272 -41.86 20.47 18.00
CA ASN A 272 -43.20 21.02 18.23
C ASN A 272 -44.31 20.06 17.90
N ASP A 273 -44.10 19.06 17.04
CA ASP A 273 -45.17 18.19 16.60
C ASP A 273 -45.23 16.86 17.39
N PHE A 274 -46.42 16.31 17.54
CA PHE A 274 -46.58 14.97 18.13
C PHE A 274 -46.12 13.88 17.15
N PRO A 275 -45.38 12.85 17.58
CA PRO A 275 -44.97 12.49 18.95
C PRO A 275 -43.60 13.10 19.37
N GLY A 276 -42.91 13.85 18.51
CA GLY A 276 -41.57 14.38 18.75
C GLY A 276 -41.50 15.24 20.02
N ALA A 277 -42.38 16.22 20.16
CA ALA A 277 -42.44 17.08 21.32
C ALA A 277 -42.65 16.35 22.64
N LYS A 278 -43.53 15.33 22.64
CA LYS A 278 -43.73 14.44 23.79
C LYS A 278 -42.49 13.67 24.18
N ASN A 279 -41.82 13.07 23.20
CA ASN A 279 -40.61 12.30 23.41
C ASN A 279 -39.45 13.19 23.90
N LEU A 280 -39.35 14.39 23.35
CA LEU A 280 -38.36 15.39 23.80
C LEU A 280 -38.60 15.79 25.24
N LEU A 281 -39.84 16.09 25.64
CA LEU A 281 -40.18 16.48 27.03
C LEU A 281 -39.84 15.35 28.01
N ALA A 282 -40.22 14.10 27.67
CA ALA A 282 -39.89 12.93 28.49
C ALA A 282 -38.38 12.75 28.66
N LYS A 283 -37.63 12.92 27.58
CA LYS A 283 -36.17 12.83 27.53
C LYS A 283 -35.50 13.89 28.40
N ILE A 284 -35.94 15.16 28.27
CA ILE A 284 -35.42 16.29 29.06
C ILE A 284 -35.73 16.08 30.56
N ASN A 285 -36.93 15.56 30.89
CA ASN A 285 -37.27 15.30 32.29
C ASN A 285 -36.43 14.14 32.88
N THR A 286 -36.15 13.10 32.13
CA THR A 286 -35.22 12.05 32.57
C THR A 286 -33.83 12.63 32.83
N TRP A 287 -33.34 13.49 31.96
CA TRP A 287 -32.01 14.13 32.14
C TRP A 287 -32.01 15.02 33.41
N ARG A 288 -33.10 15.72 33.70
CA ARG A 288 -33.23 16.50 34.94
C ARG A 288 -33.08 15.61 36.17
N GLN A 289 -33.79 14.47 36.21
CA GLN A 289 -33.72 13.55 37.35
C GLN A 289 -32.29 13.02 37.55
N SER A 290 -31.62 12.59 36.48
CA SER A 290 -30.22 12.17 36.57
C SER A 290 -29.28 13.29 37.05
N LEU A 291 -29.47 14.52 36.58
CA LEU A 291 -28.64 15.65 37.02
C LEU A 291 -28.89 16.02 38.50
N GLU A 292 -30.11 15.84 39.00
CA GLU A 292 -30.43 16.00 40.43
C GLU A 292 -29.73 14.93 41.28
N GLU A 293 -29.76 13.65 40.85
CA GLU A 293 -29.03 12.58 41.52
C GLU A 293 -27.51 12.84 41.55
N TYR A 294 -26.94 13.32 40.46
CA TYR A 294 -25.53 13.70 40.40
C TYR A 294 -25.23 14.87 41.34
N LYS A 295 -26.07 15.90 41.38
CA LYS A 295 -25.93 17.05 42.28
C LYS A 295 -25.88 16.63 43.75
N GLU A 296 -26.73 15.70 44.16
CA GLU A 296 -26.75 15.20 45.56
C GLU A 296 -25.46 14.44 45.94
N ARG A 297 -24.78 13.87 44.97
CA ARG A 297 -23.53 13.10 45.16
C ARG A 297 -22.27 13.97 45.07
N LEU A 298 -22.35 15.15 44.44
CA LEU A 298 -21.22 16.07 44.29
C LEU A 298 -20.84 16.70 45.61
N VAL A 299 -19.55 16.63 45.99
CA VAL A 299 -18.99 17.25 47.20
C VAL A 299 -18.78 18.75 46.99
N THR A 300 -18.51 19.17 45.77
CA THR A 300 -18.30 20.57 45.37
C THR A 300 -19.56 21.18 44.77
N THR A 301 -19.91 22.42 45.13
CA THR A 301 -21.03 23.13 44.55
C THR A 301 -20.67 23.70 43.17
N HIS A 302 -21.46 23.37 42.18
CA HIS A 302 -21.34 23.87 40.80
C HIS A 302 -22.53 24.77 40.47
N PRO A 303 -22.43 26.11 40.65
CA PRO A 303 -23.57 27.04 40.50
C PRO A 303 -24.18 27.04 39.09
N GLU A 304 -23.41 26.70 38.04
CA GLU A 304 -23.92 26.61 36.67
C GLU A 304 -24.79 25.36 36.50
N LEU A 305 -24.45 24.23 37.14
CA LEU A 305 -25.26 23.02 37.15
C LEU A 305 -26.59 23.25 37.88
N ASP A 306 -26.59 24.01 38.99
CA ASP A 306 -27.79 24.39 39.72
C ASP A 306 -28.73 25.23 38.85
N LYS A 307 -28.20 26.22 38.15
CA LYS A 307 -28.96 27.05 37.21
C LYS A 307 -29.57 26.23 36.08
N LEU A 308 -28.79 25.27 35.54
CA LEU A 308 -29.26 24.38 34.50
C LEU A 308 -30.43 23.52 34.98
N ILE A 309 -30.33 22.89 36.16
CA ILE A 309 -31.40 22.03 36.72
C ILE A 309 -32.67 22.85 36.90
N VAL A 310 -32.58 24.08 37.47
CA VAL A 310 -33.72 24.99 37.61
C VAL A 310 -34.32 25.35 36.25
N SER A 311 -33.49 25.68 35.26
CA SER A 311 -33.96 26.02 33.90
C SER A 311 -34.68 24.85 33.23
N ILE A 312 -34.18 23.62 33.40
CA ILE A 312 -34.84 22.40 32.88
C ILE A 312 -36.15 22.16 33.65
N GLN A 313 -36.18 22.36 34.96
CA GLN A 313 -37.38 22.20 35.76
C GLN A 313 -38.48 23.18 35.31
N ASP A 314 -38.14 24.46 35.17
CA ASP A 314 -39.06 25.48 34.66
C ASP A 314 -39.59 25.12 33.26
N PHE A 315 -38.73 24.61 32.38
CA PHE A 315 -39.14 24.14 31.07
C PHE A 315 -40.13 22.98 31.15
N CYS A 316 -39.94 22.02 32.06
CA CYS A 316 -40.85 20.90 32.28
C CYS A 316 -42.18 21.34 32.89
N VAL A 317 -42.15 22.15 33.98
CA VAL A 317 -43.35 22.63 34.69
C VAL A 317 -44.26 23.44 33.77
N GLN A 318 -43.71 24.30 32.92
CA GLN A 318 -44.52 25.07 31.95
C GLN A 318 -45.28 24.18 30.95
N ARG A 319 -44.92 22.90 30.83
CA ARG A 319 -45.49 21.93 29.90
C ARG A 319 -46.27 20.81 30.59
N GLU A 320 -46.36 20.81 31.92
CA GLU A 320 -47.14 19.90 32.72
C GLU A 320 -48.55 20.44 32.93
N GLY A 321 -49.61 19.56 32.89
CA GLY A 321 -50.97 19.95 33.18
C GLY A 321 -51.94 18.85 32.77
N ARG A 322 -53.27 19.15 32.92
CA ARG A 322 -54.33 18.20 32.54
C ARG A 322 -54.29 17.84 31.07
N TYR A 323 -53.83 18.76 30.23
CA TYR A 323 -53.52 18.59 28.81
C TYR A 323 -52.10 19.13 28.59
N PRO A 324 -51.09 18.30 28.77
CA PRO A 324 -49.68 18.76 28.69
C PRO A 324 -49.41 19.41 27.33
N ASP A 325 -48.79 20.59 27.38
CA ASP A 325 -48.26 21.22 26.17
C ASP A 325 -46.88 20.64 25.85
N TYR A 326 -46.83 19.86 24.78
CA TYR A 326 -45.58 19.25 24.32
C TYR A 326 -44.78 20.13 23.38
N ASN A 327 -45.33 21.29 22.98
CA ASN A 327 -44.63 22.18 22.08
C ASN A 327 -43.43 22.85 22.79
N ALA A 328 -42.27 22.73 22.17
CA ALA A 328 -41.04 23.37 22.64
C ALA A 328 -40.64 24.46 21.67
N LYS A 329 -40.65 25.73 22.09
CA LYS A 329 -40.11 26.81 21.28
C LYS A 329 -38.61 26.60 21.10
N VAL A 330 -38.10 26.81 19.89
CA VAL A 330 -36.67 26.65 19.58
C VAL A 330 -35.80 27.47 20.54
N SER A 331 -36.21 28.70 20.91
CA SER A 331 -35.51 29.55 21.87
C SER A 331 -35.42 28.97 23.29
N ALA A 332 -36.44 28.22 23.74
CA ALA A 332 -36.40 27.54 25.02
C ALA A 332 -35.43 26.34 25.03
N VAL A 333 -35.35 25.63 23.92
CA VAL A 333 -34.36 24.57 23.73
C VAL A 333 -32.95 25.14 23.65
N ASP A 334 -32.77 26.31 23.01
CA ASP A 334 -31.49 27.01 22.95
C ASP A 334 -31.00 27.41 24.33
N ASN A 335 -31.88 27.94 25.19
CA ASN A 335 -31.53 28.30 26.59
C ASN A 335 -31.04 27.06 27.39
N ILE A 336 -31.65 25.91 27.17
CA ILE A 336 -31.19 24.63 27.80
C ILE A 336 -29.82 24.21 27.23
N ILE A 337 -29.62 24.32 25.93
CA ILE A 337 -28.34 24.00 25.27
C ILE A 337 -27.23 24.91 25.83
N ASP A 338 -27.49 26.22 25.96
CA ASP A 338 -26.53 27.18 26.50
C ASP A 338 -26.23 26.90 27.97
N GLY A 339 -27.24 26.56 28.77
CA GLY A 339 -27.08 26.14 30.17
C GLY A 339 -26.26 24.85 30.32
N MET A 340 -26.53 23.86 29.46
CA MET A 340 -25.74 22.62 29.41
C MET A 340 -24.28 22.89 29.03
N LEU A 341 -24.05 23.76 28.06
CA LEU A 341 -22.71 24.13 27.61
C LEU A 341 -21.94 24.88 28.73
N SER A 342 -22.58 25.85 29.41
CA SER A 342 -21.97 26.56 30.53
C SER A 342 -21.62 25.62 31.68
N SER A 343 -22.51 24.68 32.03
CA SER A 343 -22.27 23.68 33.07
C SER A 343 -21.14 22.72 32.66
N PHE A 344 -21.09 22.30 31.39
CA PHE A 344 -20.03 21.46 30.84
C PHE A 344 -18.67 22.16 30.91
N GLN A 345 -18.60 23.45 30.56
CA GLN A 345 -17.38 24.24 30.61
C GLN A 345 -16.92 24.51 32.06
N SER A 346 -17.85 24.72 33.00
CA SER A 346 -17.50 24.90 34.41
C SER A 346 -16.85 23.68 35.05
N LEU A 347 -17.13 22.49 34.51
CA LEU A 347 -16.51 21.20 34.88
C LEU A 347 -15.23 20.91 34.07
N GLY A 348 -14.66 21.92 33.41
CA GLY A 348 -13.45 21.79 32.61
C GLY A 348 -13.66 21.14 31.24
N GLY A 349 -14.88 21.13 30.72
CA GLY A 349 -15.18 20.64 29.36
C GLY A 349 -14.85 21.67 28.28
N ASN A 350 -14.38 21.19 27.12
CA ASN A 350 -14.14 22.02 25.94
C ASN A 350 -15.10 21.62 24.82
N GLU A 351 -15.59 22.56 24.03
CA GLU A 351 -16.48 22.27 22.90
C GLU A 351 -15.87 21.28 21.88
N CYS A 352 -14.56 21.25 21.73
CA CYS A 352 -13.87 20.28 20.90
C CYS A 352 -14.03 18.82 21.39
N GLU A 353 -14.31 18.61 22.69
CA GLU A 353 -14.57 17.30 23.27
C GLU A 353 -15.96 16.76 22.92
N LEU A 354 -16.90 17.65 22.54
CA LEU A 354 -18.26 17.29 22.13
C LEU A 354 -18.33 16.66 20.74
N LEU A 355 -17.27 16.84 19.93
CA LEU A 355 -17.13 16.14 18.66
C LEU A 355 -16.59 14.73 18.96
N PRO A 356 -17.36 13.66 18.66
CA PRO A 356 -16.85 12.32 18.89
C PRO A 356 -15.56 12.14 18.08
N LYS A 357 -14.45 11.87 18.76
CA LYS A 357 -13.23 11.47 18.07
C LYS A 357 -13.57 10.22 17.25
N ASN A 358 -13.02 10.16 16.05
CA ASN A 358 -13.20 9.00 15.19
C ASN A 358 -12.51 7.79 15.84
N GLU A 359 -13.18 6.64 15.86
CA GLU A 359 -12.64 5.37 16.36
C GLU A 359 -11.40 4.87 15.63
N ASP A 360 -10.99 5.51 14.52
CA ASP A 360 -9.85 5.11 13.69
C ASP A 360 -8.63 6.04 13.83
N ILE A 361 -8.71 7.07 14.70
CA ILE A 361 -7.55 7.95 14.98
C ILE A 361 -6.53 7.18 15.83
N PRO A 362 -5.24 7.11 15.43
CA PRO A 362 -4.21 6.43 16.21
C PRO A 362 -3.83 7.24 17.46
N VAL A 363 -4.56 7.01 18.54
CA VAL A 363 -4.29 7.57 19.89
C VAL A 363 -3.94 6.39 20.79
N PRO A 364 -2.86 6.48 21.59
CA PRO A 364 -2.43 5.40 22.47
C PRO A 364 -3.51 5.00 23.47
N PHE A 365 -3.72 3.70 23.64
CA PHE A 365 -4.51 3.09 24.70
C PHE A 365 -3.96 1.70 25.05
N ASP A 366 -4.28 1.22 26.23
CA ASP A 366 -3.93 -0.14 26.65
C ASP A 366 -4.96 -1.15 26.16
N GLY A 367 -4.51 -2.18 25.43
CA GLY A 367 -5.37 -3.26 24.93
C GLY A 367 -6.11 -4.04 26.04
N GLY A 368 -5.52 -4.15 27.24
CA GLY A 368 -6.18 -4.75 28.42
C GLY A 368 -7.40 -3.95 28.86
N ASN A 369 -7.30 -2.64 28.84
CA ASN A 369 -8.41 -1.74 29.16
C ASN A 369 -9.54 -1.83 28.13
N LEU A 370 -9.23 -2.06 26.85
CA LEU A 370 -10.24 -2.29 25.81
C LEU A 370 -11.13 -3.50 26.16
N VAL A 371 -10.51 -4.58 26.63
CA VAL A 371 -11.25 -5.80 27.01
C VAL A 371 -12.18 -5.53 28.19
N SER A 372 -11.66 -4.91 29.26
CA SER A 372 -12.44 -4.60 30.47
C SER A 372 -13.63 -3.69 30.17
N TYR A 373 -13.42 -2.69 29.31
CA TYR A 373 -14.49 -1.78 28.91
C TYR A 373 -15.54 -2.48 28.02
N LEU A 374 -15.11 -3.35 27.11
CA LEU A 374 -16.01 -4.11 26.26
C LEU A 374 -16.93 -5.03 27.10
N GLU A 375 -16.38 -5.67 28.14
CA GLU A 375 -17.15 -6.48 29.09
C GLU A 375 -18.17 -5.64 29.87
N ALA A 376 -17.73 -4.50 30.41
CA ALA A 376 -18.62 -3.61 31.15
C ALA A 376 -19.76 -3.09 30.25
N LEU A 377 -19.45 -2.72 29.01
CA LEU A 377 -20.42 -2.26 28.02
C LEU A 377 -21.41 -3.36 27.64
N ALA A 378 -20.96 -4.61 27.56
CA ALA A 378 -21.82 -5.76 27.27
C ALA A 378 -22.78 -6.04 28.42
N GLN A 379 -22.34 -5.92 29.67
CA GLN A 379 -23.19 -6.04 30.87
C GLN A 379 -24.26 -4.93 30.90
N GLU A 380 -23.89 -3.70 30.66
CA GLU A 380 -24.81 -2.56 30.62
C GLU A 380 -25.95 -2.78 29.59
N ASN A 381 -25.62 -3.38 28.43
CA ASN A 381 -26.57 -3.61 27.34
C ASN A 381 -27.25 -4.99 27.40
N GLY A 382 -26.99 -5.86 28.41
CA GLY A 382 -27.52 -7.22 28.49
C GLY A 382 -27.11 -8.10 27.28
N SER A 383 -25.93 -7.83 26.71
CA SER A 383 -25.44 -8.48 25.48
C SER A 383 -24.19 -9.35 25.71
N GLU A 384 -23.96 -9.77 26.94
CA GLU A 384 -22.78 -10.54 27.39
C GLU A 384 -22.54 -11.78 26.52
N GLN A 385 -23.61 -12.54 26.25
CA GLN A 385 -23.53 -13.77 25.46
C GLN A 385 -22.95 -13.56 24.05
N TYR A 386 -23.17 -12.39 23.47
CA TYR A 386 -22.72 -12.08 22.11
C TYR A 386 -21.26 -11.60 22.08
N VAL A 387 -20.74 -11.11 23.21
CA VAL A 387 -19.41 -10.47 23.30
C VAL A 387 -18.35 -11.40 23.89
N GLU A 388 -18.75 -12.42 24.65
CA GLU A 388 -17.85 -13.37 25.30
C GLU A 388 -16.79 -13.94 24.35
N TYR A 389 -17.20 -14.34 23.16
CA TYR A 389 -16.29 -14.90 22.16
C TYR A 389 -15.30 -13.87 21.61
N LEU A 390 -15.75 -12.63 21.41
CA LEU A 390 -14.91 -11.52 20.98
C LEU A 390 -13.87 -11.18 22.03
N VAL A 391 -14.28 -11.07 23.29
CA VAL A 391 -13.40 -10.82 24.45
C VAL A 391 -12.35 -11.92 24.58
N ALA A 392 -12.78 -13.19 24.53
CA ALA A 392 -11.86 -14.33 24.60
C ALA A 392 -10.78 -14.27 23.50
N ARG A 393 -11.14 -13.90 22.28
CA ARG A 393 -10.17 -13.73 21.17
C ARG A 393 -9.20 -12.59 21.42
N ILE A 394 -9.67 -11.43 21.86
CA ILE A 394 -8.79 -10.29 22.15
C ILE A 394 -7.83 -10.67 23.28
N ARG A 395 -8.31 -11.32 24.35
CA ARG A 395 -7.45 -11.80 25.44
C ARG A 395 -6.39 -12.79 24.97
N THR A 396 -6.79 -13.75 24.14
CA THR A 396 -5.85 -14.74 23.58
C THR A 396 -4.78 -14.05 22.74
N MET A 397 -5.16 -13.07 21.91
CA MET A 397 -4.23 -12.28 21.11
C MET A 397 -3.24 -11.50 21.98
N LEU A 398 -3.73 -10.79 23.00
CA LEU A 398 -2.87 -10.01 23.90
C LEU A 398 -1.94 -10.89 24.74
N ALA A 399 -2.32 -12.14 24.99
CA ALA A 399 -1.52 -13.13 25.70
C ALA A 399 -0.55 -13.90 24.81
N ASP A 400 -0.71 -13.86 23.48
CA ASP A 400 0.14 -14.60 22.53
C ASP A 400 1.58 -14.07 22.57
N THR A 401 2.51 -14.95 22.94
CA THR A 401 3.93 -14.62 23.06
C THR A 401 4.57 -14.18 21.75
N ARG A 402 4.01 -14.61 20.60
CA ARG A 402 4.48 -14.22 19.26
C ARG A 402 4.00 -12.81 18.87
N MET A 403 2.84 -12.39 19.43
CA MET A 403 2.28 -11.05 19.18
C MET A 403 2.88 -9.98 20.09
N LYS A 404 3.18 -10.35 21.33
CA LYS A 404 3.71 -9.41 22.35
C LYS A 404 4.88 -8.56 21.85
N PRO A 405 5.94 -9.10 21.23
CA PRO A 405 7.06 -8.30 20.75
C PRO A 405 6.66 -7.24 19.73
N ILE A 406 5.59 -7.51 18.95
CA ILE A 406 5.09 -6.63 17.88
C ILE A 406 4.11 -5.59 18.42
N THR A 407 3.20 -6.01 19.31
CA THR A 407 2.06 -5.20 19.76
C THR A 407 2.21 -4.62 21.14
N ASN A 408 3.33 -4.91 21.84
CA ASN A 408 3.48 -4.56 23.24
C ASN A 408 3.51 -3.05 23.48
N ASP A 409 2.45 -2.56 24.13
CA ASP A 409 2.28 -1.17 24.49
C ASP A 409 2.76 -0.87 25.92
N SER A 410 3.02 -1.92 26.75
CA SER A 410 3.17 -1.76 28.19
C SER A 410 4.57 -1.41 28.66
N GLU A 411 5.62 -1.77 27.91
CA GLU A 411 7.01 -1.54 28.34
C GLU A 411 7.65 -0.31 27.71
N HIS A 412 7.29 0.02 26.48
CA HIS A 412 7.81 1.19 25.78
C HIS A 412 6.63 1.90 25.08
N ARG A 413 6.20 3.04 25.59
CA ARG A 413 5.21 3.87 24.90
C ARG A 413 5.78 4.30 23.54
N VAL A 414 5.36 3.62 22.49
CA VAL A 414 5.70 4.00 21.12
C VAL A 414 5.02 5.33 20.83
N ASP A 415 5.82 6.35 20.59
CA ASP A 415 5.31 7.62 20.07
C ASP A 415 5.14 7.53 18.55
N LEU A 416 3.96 7.94 18.03
CA LEU A 416 3.66 7.87 16.60
C LEU A 416 4.62 8.73 15.76
N ALA A 417 5.03 9.90 16.26
CA ALA A 417 5.96 10.76 15.53
C ALA A 417 7.33 10.09 15.41
N ASN A 418 7.84 9.54 16.50
CA ASN A 418 9.10 8.80 16.51
C ASN A 418 9.03 7.54 15.64
N TRP A 419 7.88 6.83 15.67
CA TRP A 419 7.66 5.68 14.79
C TRP A 419 7.71 6.07 13.31
N LEU A 420 7.04 7.15 12.92
CA LEU A 420 7.07 7.65 11.54
C LEU A 420 8.48 8.06 11.12
N GLU A 421 9.24 8.75 12.00
CA GLU A 421 10.63 9.10 11.74
C GLU A 421 11.51 7.87 11.56
N THR A 422 11.30 6.83 12.36
CA THR A 422 12.10 5.61 12.33
C THR A 422 11.75 4.74 11.12
N TYR A 423 10.47 4.62 10.74
CA TYR A 423 10.03 3.77 9.63
C TYR A 423 10.07 4.45 8.26
N ILE A 424 9.75 5.73 8.19
CA ILE A 424 9.73 6.48 6.92
C ILE A 424 11.04 7.23 6.69
N GLY A 425 11.67 7.72 7.75
CA GLY A 425 12.88 8.56 7.70
C GLY A 425 12.59 10.04 7.92
N LYS A 426 13.61 10.77 8.35
CA LYS A 426 13.59 12.23 8.55
C LYS A 426 13.82 12.97 7.22
N ASP A 427 14.65 13.95 7.25
CA ASP A 427 14.96 14.85 6.14
C ASP A 427 16.21 14.46 5.32
N GLY A 428 16.83 13.33 5.65
CA GLY A 428 18.04 12.83 4.98
C GLY A 428 19.32 13.57 5.36
N THR A 429 19.27 14.52 6.30
CA THR A 429 20.44 15.34 6.68
C THR A 429 21.26 14.74 7.81
N GLY A 430 20.69 13.87 8.65
CA GLY A 430 21.37 13.18 9.74
C GLY A 430 22.28 12.05 9.26
N ASP A 431 23.43 11.82 9.93
CA ASP A 431 24.34 10.72 9.59
C ASP A 431 23.70 9.34 9.75
N ASP A 432 22.72 9.22 10.67
CA ASP A 432 21.99 8.00 10.96
C ASP A 432 20.70 7.85 10.15
N ASP A 433 20.30 8.83 9.31
CA ASP A 433 19.09 8.75 8.52
C ASP A 433 19.32 7.92 7.24
N SER A 434 18.67 6.78 7.15
CA SER A 434 18.75 5.86 6.02
C SER A 434 17.61 6.09 5.03
N CYS A 435 17.94 5.94 3.75
CA CYS A 435 16.95 5.97 2.66
C CYS A 435 16.10 4.68 2.56
N VAL A 436 16.45 3.63 3.30
CA VAL A 436 15.83 2.30 3.16
C VAL A 436 15.41 1.78 4.54
N SER A 437 14.17 1.34 4.63
CA SER A 437 13.63 0.60 5.77
C SER A 437 13.18 -0.79 5.31
N ILE A 438 13.68 -1.84 5.93
CA ILE A 438 13.40 -3.24 5.62
C ILE A 438 12.55 -3.80 6.75
N ILE A 439 11.33 -4.19 6.45
CA ILE A 439 10.41 -4.84 7.40
C ILE A 439 10.53 -6.34 7.16
N ASP A 440 11.35 -6.99 7.94
CA ASP A 440 11.55 -8.44 7.88
C ASP A 440 10.38 -9.15 8.57
N LEU A 441 9.58 -9.83 7.78
CA LEU A 441 8.39 -10.55 8.21
C LEU A 441 8.60 -12.07 8.28
N SER A 442 9.82 -12.55 8.09
CA SER A 442 10.14 -13.98 7.96
C SER A 442 9.79 -14.79 9.23
N LEU A 443 9.88 -14.18 10.41
CA LEU A 443 9.51 -14.78 11.70
C LEU A 443 8.09 -14.41 12.15
N VAL A 444 7.37 -13.60 11.40
CA VAL A 444 5.98 -13.22 11.71
C VAL A 444 5.04 -14.36 11.29
N PRO A 445 4.18 -14.88 12.17
CA PRO A 445 3.19 -15.89 11.80
C PRO A 445 2.27 -15.39 10.66
N THR A 446 1.94 -16.28 9.72
CA THR A 446 1.20 -15.92 8.50
C THR A 446 -0.12 -15.18 8.78
N GLU A 447 -0.84 -15.56 9.85
CA GLU A 447 -2.10 -14.92 10.24
C GLU A 447 -1.90 -13.46 10.64
N ILE A 448 -0.74 -13.14 11.23
CA ILE A 448 -0.39 -11.81 11.73
C ILE A 448 0.26 -10.97 10.62
N THR A 449 0.95 -11.61 9.69
CA THR A 449 1.65 -10.95 8.59
C THR A 449 0.74 -10.02 7.79
N HIS A 450 -0.47 -10.46 7.46
CA HIS A 450 -1.45 -9.63 6.74
C HIS A 450 -1.85 -8.39 7.54
N LEU A 451 -2.05 -8.54 8.85
CA LEU A 451 -2.44 -7.45 9.73
C LEU A 451 -1.31 -6.42 9.87
N VAL A 452 -0.11 -6.88 10.21
CA VAL A 452 1.08 -6.01 10.34
C VAL A 452 1.32 -5.24 9.04
N THR A 453 1.27 -5.94 7.91
CA THR A 453 1.45 -5.35 6.58
C THR A 453 0.36 -4.32 6.26
N ALA A 454 -0.90 -4.61 6.58
CA ALA A 454 -2.01 -3.68 6.38
C ALA A 454 -1.86 -2.42 7.21
N VAL A 455 -1.57 -2.57 8.51
CA VAL A 455 -1.42 -1.44 9.44
C VAL A 455 -0.25 -0.55 9.03
N ILE A 456 0.94 -1.11 8.78
CA ILE A 456 2.11 -0.33 8.36
C ILE A 456 1.80 0.43 7.06
N SER A 457 1.30 -0.27 6.03
CA SER A 457 1.01 0.34 4.74
C SER A 457 -0.04 1.45 4.84
N ARG A 458 -1.08 1.26 5.66
CA ARG A 458 -2.11 2.26 5.91
C ARG A 458 -1.57 3.47 6.67
N ILE A 459 -0.81 3.28 7.74
CA ILE A 459 -0.21 4.38 8.53
C ILE A 459 0.73 5.21 7.65
N VAL A 460 1.58 4.56 6.86
CA VAL A 460 2.44 5.25 5.89
C VAL A 460 1.60 6.07 4.89
N PHE A 461 0.58 5.48 4.31
CA PHE A 461 -0.27 6.17 3.34
C PHE A 461 -1.02 7.35 3.98
N GLU A 462 -1.63 7.16 5.14
CA GLU A 462 -2.37 8.20 5.85
C GLU A 462 -1.46 9.33 6.35
N SER A 463 -0.22 9.04 6.75
CA SER A 463 0.75 10.06 7.14
C SER A 463 1.13 10.95 5.96
N LEU A 464 1.34 10.36 4.76
CA LEU A 464 1.62 11.12 3.54
C LEU A 464 0.42 11.98 3.08
N GLN A 465 -0.81 11.51 3.31
CA GLN A 465 -2.02 12.33 3.09
C GLN A 465 -2.02 13.57 3.98
N ARG A 466 -1.69 13.40 5.28
CA ARG A 466 -1.61 14.49 6.26
C ARG A 466 -0.45 15.43 5.97
N TYR A 467 0.71 14.88 5.59
CA TYR A 467 1.85 15.66 5.15
C TYR A 467 1.48 16.60 3.99
N ARG A 468 0.84 16.07 2.95
CA ARG A 468 0.39 16.89 1.83
C ARG A 468 -0.62 17.97 2.24
N ARG A 469 -1.53 17.65 3.16
CA ARG A 469 -2.51 18.63 3.66
C ARG A 469 -1.84 19.77 4.45
N LEU A 470 -0.80 19.47 5.23
CA LEU A 470 -0.09 20.45 6.04
C LEU A 470 0.84 21.33 5.21
N TYR A 471 1.62 20.73 4.32
CA TYR A 471 2.70 21.41 3.60
C TYR A 471 2.35 21.75 2.15
N ASN A 472 1.20 21.33 1.65
CA ASN A 472 0.78 21.45 0.25
C ASN A 472 1.81 20.89 -0.76
N LYS A 473 2.63 19.92 -0.33
CA LYS A 473 3.66 19.23 -1.10
C LYS A 473 3.54 17.73 -0.87
N SER A 474 3.92 16.93 -1.87
CA SER A 474 4.06 15.47 -1.67
C SER A 474 5.44 15.13 -1.13
N LEU A 475 5.53 14.07 -0.34
CA LEU A 475 6.78 13.48 0.15
C LEU A 475 6.99 12.16 -0.61
N PRO A 476 7.88 12.12 -1.62
CA PRO A 476 8.11 10.91 -2.40
C PRO A 476 8.56 9.75 -1.52
N THR A 477 7.78 8.69 -1.52
CA THR A 477 8.03 7.47 -0.75
C THR A 477 7.68 6.26 -1.61
N VAL A 478 8.45 5.20 -1.55
CA VAL A 478 8.24 3.98 -2.32
C VAL A 478 8.00 2.81 -1.37
N LEU A 479 6.85 2.17 -1.50
CA LEU A 479 6.52 0.95 -0.79
C LEU A 479 6.80 -0.25 -1.69
N VAL A 480 7.70 -1.12 -1.27
CA VAL A 480 8.10 -2.33 -2.01
C VAL A 480 7.43 -3.53 -1.34
N ALA A 481 6.59 -4.23 -2.08
CA ALA A 481 5.96 -5.47 -1.65
C ALA A 481 6.64 -6.64 -2.35
N GLU A 482 7.54 -7.33 -1.65
CA GLU A 482 8.15 -8.56 -2.14
C GLU A 482 7.20 -9.72 -1.92
N GLU A 483 7.19 -10.68 -2.83
CA GLU A 483 6.23 -11.79 -2.89
C GLU A 483 4.78 -11.33 -2.66
N ALA A 484 4.42 -10.25 -3.35
CA ALA A 484 3.17 -9.51 -3.16
C ALA A 484 1.89 -10.36 -3.22
N HIS A 485 1.95 -11.55 -3.84
CA HIS A 485 0.83 -12.49 -3.84
C HIS A 485 0.47 -13.04 -2.44
N THR A 486 1.33 -12.83 -1.44
CA THR A 486 1.01 -13.14 -0.04
C THR A 486 0.08 -12.10 0.58
N PHE A 487 0.25 -10.81 0.26
CA PHE A 487 -0.50 -9.69 0.86
C PHE A 487 -1.63 -9.16 -0.01
N ILE A 488 -1.43 -9.17 -1.34
CA ILE A 488 -2.29 -8.54 -2.34
C ILE A 488 -3.04 -9.61 -3.12
N LYS A 489 -3.51 -10.61 -2.40
CA LYS A 489 -4.20 -11.74 -3.00
C LYS A 489 -5.61 -11.35 -3.44
N ARG A 490 -6.04 -11.89 -4.59
CA ARG A 490 -7.42 -11.77 -5.06
C ARG A 490 -8.37 -12.36 -4.02
N TYR A 491 -9.29 -11.57 -3.52
CA TYR A 491 -10.34 -12.00 -2.58
C TYR A 491 -11.72 -12.00 -3.25
N ARG A 492 -12.67 -12.73 -2.67
CA ARG A 492 -14.08 -12.64 -3.01
C ARG A 492 -14.72 -11.62 -2.09
N ASP A 493 -15.53 -10.75 -2.65
CA ASP A 493 -16.26 -9.73 -1.88
C ASP A 493 -17.52 -10.36 -1.25
N ASP A 494 -17.31 -11.38 -0.42
CA ASP A 494 -18.40 -12.00 0.36
C ASP A 494 -18.60 -11.15 1.62
N SER A 495 -19.64 -10.36 1.60
CA SER A 495 -19.90 -9.19 2.46
C SER A 495 -20.14 -9.48 3.96
N GLU A 496 -20.15 -10.71 4.44
CA GLU A 496 -20.53 -10.99 5.83
C GLU A 496 -19.35 -11.19 6.80
N ASN A 497 -18.17 -11.64 6.34
CA ASN A 497 -16.97 -11.73 7.17
C ASN A 497 -15.74 -11.36 6.36
N GLN A 498 -15.27 -10.12 6.48
CA GLN A 498 -13.99 -9.72 5.87
C GLN A 498 -12.83 -10.36 6.64
N ASP A 499 -12.13 -11.27 5.97
CA ASP A 499 -10.87 -11.84 6.44
C ASP A 499 -9.76 -10.77 6.48
N VAL A 500 -8.79 -10.92 7.38
CA VAL A 500 -7.62 -10.02 7.50
C VAL A 500 -6.89 -9.86 6.17
N ALA A 501 -6.78 -10.94 5.38
CA ALA A 501 -6.19 -10.90 4.04
C ALA A 501 -6.98 -9.99 3.08
N ALA A 502 -8.31 -9.98 3.16
CA ALA A 502 -9.14 -9.09 2.34
C ALA A 502 -8.94 -7.62 2.74
N VAL A 503 -8.92 -7.32 4.05
CA VAL A 503 -8.64 -5.96 4.56
C VAL A 503 -7.25 -5.50 4.14
N CYS A 504 -6.24 -6.36 4.23
CA CYS A 504 -4.89 -6.07 3.75
C CYS A 504 -4.90 -5.73 2.26
N CYS A 505 -5.52 -6.55 1.42
CA CYS A 505 -5.61 -6.29 -0.01
C CYS A 505 -6.33 -4.97 -0.32
N GLN A 506 -7.42 -4.63 0.39
CA GLN A 506 -8.14 -3.36 0.23
C GLN A 506 -7.26 -2.14 0.53
N VAL A 507 -6.36 -2.21 1.51
CA VAL A 507 -5.38 -1.15 1.79
C VAL A 507 -4.48 -0.93 0.58
N PHE A 508 -3.91 -1.99 0.00
CA PHE A 508 -3.09 -1.89 -1.21
C PHE A 508 -3.88 -1.41 -2.42
N GLU A 509 -5.11 -1.85 -2.60
CA GLU A 509 -5.99 -1.35 -3.67
C GLU A 509 -6.26 0.16 -3.53
N LYS A 510 -6.46 0.65 -2.31
CA LYS A 510 -6.60 2.08 -2.04
C LYS A 510 -5.32 2.85 -2.35
N ILE A 511 -4.17 2.32 -1.92
CA ILE A 511 -2.85 2.90 -2.24
C ILE A 511 -2.63 2.93 -3.75
N ALA A 512 -2.95 1.84 -4.46
CA ALA A 512 -2.82 1.76 -5.92
C ALA A 512 -3.63 2.85 -6.63
N ARG A 513 -4.87 3.08 -6.21
CA ARG A 513 -5.76 4.09 -6.81
C ARG A 513 -5.38 5.53 -6.47
N GLU A 514 -4.90 5.78 -5.26
CA GLU A 514 -4.79 7.13 -4.71
C GLU A 514 -3.36 7.56 -4.35
N GLY A 515 -2.46 6.60 -4.08
CA GLY A 515 -1.12 6.83 -3.53
C GLY A 515 -0.29 7.84 -4.30
N ARG A 516 -0.35 7.78 -5.63
CA ARG A 516 0.33 8.74 -6.51
C ARG A 516 0.05 10.20 -6.17
N LYS A 517 -1.19 10.52 -5.78
CA LYS A 517 -1.57 11.91 -5.45
C LYS A 517 -0.83 12.43 -4.22
N PHE A 518 -0.39 11.54 -3.35
CA PHE A 518 0.27 11.84 -2.08
C PHE A 518 1.77 11.55 -2.09
N GLY A 519 2.31 11.16 -3.26
CA GLY A 519 3.72 10.84 -3.42
C GLY A 519 4.10 9.40 -3.06
N LEU A 520 3.12 8.51 -2.84
CA LEU A 520 3.38 7.10 -2.55
C LEU A 520 3.39 6.28 -3.85
N GLY A 521 4.58 5.80 -4.23
CA GLY A 521 4.77 4.80 -5.27
C GLY A 521 4.77 3.39 -4.71
N MET A 522 4.50 2.38 -5.56
CA MET A 522 4.62 0.97 -5.19
C MET A 522 5.48 0.21 -6.20
N VAL A 523 6.29 -0.69 -5.66
CA VAL A 523 6.98 -1.76 -6.41
C VAL A 523 6.36 -3.08 -5.96
N ILE A 524 5.74 -3.79 -6.88
CA ILE A 524 5.05 -5.06 -6.62
C ILE A 524 5.87 -6.17 -7.26
N SER A 525 6.51 -7.00 -6.44
CA SER A 525 7.26 -8.17 -6.92
C SER A 525 6.49 -9.43 -6.65
N SER A 526 6.29 -10.28 -7.67
CA SER A 526 5.56 -11.53 -7.51
C SER A 526 5.96 -12.58 -8.54
N GLN A 527 5.99 -13.84 -8.10
CA GLN A 527 6.13 -15.00 -8.97
C GLN A 527 4.78 -15.55 -9.48
N ARG A 528 3.65 -15.07 -8.95
CA ARG A 528 2.30 -15.54 -9.27
C ARG A 528 1.36 -14.38 -9.66
N PRO A 529 1.53 -13.80 -10.85
CA PRO A 529 0.69 -12.68 -11.31
C PRO A 529 -0.80 -13.00 -11.30
N SER A 530 -1.18 -14.25 -11.55
CA SER A 530 -2.59 -14.69 -11.60
C SER A 530 -3.30 -14.67 -10.24
N GLU A 531 -2.55 -14.70 -9.12
CA GLU A 531 -3.10 -14.64 -7.77
C GLU A 531 -3.27 -13.20 -7.26
N LEU A 532 -2.60 -12.23 -7.89
CA LEU A 532 -2.66 -10.82 -7.47
C LEU A 532 -4.02 -10.18 -7.76
N SER A 533 -4.37 -9.15 -6.96
CA SER A 533 -5.55 -8.33 -7.20
C SER A 533 -5.49 -7.69 -8.59
N PRO A 534 -6.50 -7.90 -9.45
CA PRO A 534 -6.57 -7.25 -10.75
C PRO A 534 -6.64 -5.72 -10.63
N THR A 535 -7.24 -5.21 -9.55
CA THR A 535 -7.33 -3.77 -9.27
C THR A 535 -5.94 -3.18 -9.11
N VAL A 536 -5.08 -3.81 -8.30
CA VAL A 536 -3.72 -3.33 -8.06
C VAL A 536 -2.89 -3.41 -9.33
N LEU A 537 -2.91 -4.56 -10.04
CA LEU A 537 -2.15 -4.74 -11.27
C LEU A 537 -2.55 -3.75 -12.38
N SER A 538 -3.85 -3.43 -12.50
CA SER A 538 -4.33 -2.45 -13.50
C SER A 538 -3.86 -1.02 -13.24
N GLN A 539 -3.44 -0.71 -12.02
CA GLN A 539 -2.87 0.61 -11.67
C GLN A 539 -1.35 0.68 -11.86
N CYS A 540 -0.69 -0.45 -12.11
CA CYS A 540 0.72 -0.46 -12.48
C CYS A 540 0.88 0.04 -13.92
N ASN A 541 1.61 1.13 -14.08
CA ASN A 541 1.85 1.71 -15.41
C ASN A 541 3.17 1.24 -16.04
N THR A 542 4.02 0.58 -15.26
CA THR A 542 5.31 0.02 -15.69
C THR A 542 5.37 -1.45 -15.30
N PHE A 543 5.85 -2.28 -16.22
CA PHE A 543 6.06 -3.71 -16.01
C PHE A 543 7.49 -4.08 -16.34
N LEU A 544 8.12 -4.83 -15.46
CA LEU A 544 9.40 -5.49 -15.67
C LEU A 544 9.14 -7.01 -15.61
N LEU A 545 9.09 -7.64 -16.77
CA LEU A 545 8.66 -9.02 -16.93
C LEU A 545 9.88 -9.92 -17.13
N HIS A 546 10.18 -10.73 -16.14
CA HIS A 546 11.14 -11.83 -16.23
C HIS A 546 10.50 -13.09 -16.84
N ARG A 547 11.24 -14.18 -16.90
CA ARG A 547 10.72 -15.46 -17.40
C ARG A 547 9.48 -15.90 -16.63
N ILE A 548 8.39 -16.20 -17.36
CA ILE A 548 7.13 -16.73 -16.85
C ILE A 548 6.78 -17.96 -17.66
N SER A 549 6.73 -19.14 -17.02
CA SER A 549 6.51 -20.42 -17.70
C SER A 549 5.07 -20.94 -17.54
N ASN A 550 4.33 -20.47 -16.55
CA ASN A 550 2.96 -20.91 -16.27
C ASN A 550 1.97 -20.20 -17.19
N ASP A 551 1.13 -20.96 -17.88
CA ASP A 551 0.15 -20.45 -18.85
C ASP A 551 -0.86 -19.47 -18.23
N LYS A 552 -1.34 -19.73 -17.01
CA LYS A 552 -2.28 -18.82 -16.30
C LYS A 552 -1.66 -17.47 -15.99
N ASP A 553 -0.40 -17.48 -15.58
CA ASP A 553 0.35 -16.27 -15.28
C ASP A 553 0.66 -15.47 -16.55
N GLN A 554 1.00 -16.16 -17.64
CA GLN A 554 1.17 -15.54 -18.96
C GLN A 554 -0.15 -14.93 -19.45
N GLU A 555 -1.26 -15.65 -19.34
CA GLU A 555 -2.58 -15.14 -19.72
C GLU A 555 -2.94 -13.87 -18.97
N GLN A 556 -2.65 -13.83 -17.65
CA GLN A 556 -2.88 -12.63 -16.84
C GLN A 556 -2.03 -11.44 -17.32
N VAL A 557 -0.76 -11.66 -17.63
CA VAL A 557 0.13 -10.63 -18.20
C VAL A 557 -0.38 -10.18 -19.57
N HIS A 558 -0.78 -11.10 -20.43
CA HIS A 558 -1.36 -10.77 -21.74
C HIS A 558 -2.61 -9.91 -21.67
N LYS A 559 -3.45 -10.07 -20.64
CA LYS A 559 -4.65 -9.24 -20.42
C LYS A 559 -4.34 -7.79 -20.01
N MET A 560 -3.16 -7.57 -19.44
CA MET A 560 -2.76 -6.24 -18.95
C MET A 560 -2.00 -5.42 -20.00
N VAL A 561 -1.52 -6.07 -21.04
CA VAL A 561 -0.66 -5.47 -22.05
C VAL A 561 -1.44 -5.24 -23.35
N PRO A 562 -1.28 -4.08 -24.03
CA PRO A 562 -1.91 -3.84 -25.31
C PRO A 562 -1.58 -4.91 -26.37
N ASP A 563 -2.53 -5.22 -27.22
CA ASP A 563 -2.45 -6.30 -28.22
C ASP A 563 -1.24 -6.19 -29.16
N ASN A 564 -0.82 -4.98 -29.49
CA ASN A 564 0.33 -4.72 -30.34
C ASN A 564 1.69 -5.17 -29.73
N LEU A 565 1.74 -5.52 -28.45
CA LEU A 565 2.95 -5.96 -27.74
C LEU A 565 3.01 -7.48 -27.54
N ARG A 566 2.00 -8.21 -27.97
CA ARG A 566 1.91 -9.68 -27.81
C ARG A 566 3.06 -10.44 -28.46
N GLY A 567 3.64 -9.90 -29.51
CA GLY A 567 4.79 -10.52 -30.18
C GLY A 567 5.99 -10.69 -29.25
N LEU A 568 6.35 -9.65 -28.50
CA LEU A 568 7.45 -9.67 -27.56
C LEU A 568 7.16 -10.56 -26.35
N LEU A 569 5.91 -10.63 -25.90
CA LEU A 569 5.49 -11.45 -24.77
C LEU A 569 5.58 -12.96 -25.04
N ARG A 570 5.61 -13.40 -26.30
CA ARG A 570 5.83 -14.81 -26.66
C ARG A 570 7.21 -15.33 -26.25
N GLU A 571 8.16 -14.44 -26.03
CA GLU A 571 9.51 -14.79 -25.56
C GLU A 571 9.58 -15.01 -24.04
N LEU A 572 8.53 -14.67 -23.27
CA LEU A 572 8.53 -14.78 -21.82
C LEU A 572 8.93 -16.16 -21.28
N PRO A 573 8.44 -17.29 -21.83
CA PRO A 573 8.82 -18.61 -21.32
C PRO A 573 10.27 -18.96 -21.54
N SER A 574 10.90 -18.38 -22.57
CA SER A 574 12.26 -18.70 -23.03
C SER A 574 13.31 -17.70 -22.60
N LEU A 575 12.92 -16.64 -21.85
CA LEU A 575 13.88 -15.64 -21.40
C LEU A 575 14.98 -16.25 -20.53
N PRO A 576 16.25 -15.97 -20.84
CA PRO A 576 17.36 -16.35 -19.97
C PRO A 576 17.27 -15.67 -18.60
N SER A 577 17.93 -16.22 -17.60
CA SER A 577 18.11 -15.54 -16.30
C SER A 577 18.74 -14.15 -16.51
N GLN A 578 18.43 -13.21 -15.65
CA GLN A 578 18.88 -11.80 -15.73
C GLN A 578 18.35 -11.02 -16.94
N HIS A 579 17.46 -11.59 -17.74
CA HIS A 579 16.79 -10.86 -18.81
C HIS A 579 15.35 -10.55 -18.40
N ALA A 580 14.90 -9.37 -18.80
CA ALA A 580 13.53 -8.92 -18.55
C ALA A 580 13.02 -8.07 -19.72
N ILE A 581 11.71 -8.05 -19.91
CA ILE A 581 11.05 -7.14 -20.82
C ILE A 581 10.55 -5.94 -19.99
N LEU A 582 11.14 -4.76 -20.25
CA LEU A 582 10.66 -3.49 -19.67
C LEU A 582 9.61 -2.89 -20.60
N MET A 583 8.45 -2.54 -20.07
CA MET A 583 7.39 -1.87 -20.83
C MET A 583 6.57 -0.93 -19.95
N GLY A 584 5.85 -0.02 -20.59
CA GLY A 584 4.94 0.92 -19.92
C GLY A 584 5.49 2.33 -19.85
N TRP A 585 5.21 3.04 -18.76
CA TRP A 585 5.46 4.49 -18.67
C TRP A 585 6.94 4.86 -18.46
N ALA A 586 7.72 4.00 -17.79
CA ALA A 586 9.13 4.24 -17.54
C ALA A 586 10.03 4.02 -18.77
N SER A 587 9.48 3.46 -19.86
CA SER A 587 10.19 3.24 -21.12
C SER A 587 9.41 3.83 -22.29
N GLU A 588 10.10 4.49 -23.23
CA GLU A 588 9.46 5.02 -24.44
C GLU A 588 8.95 3.92 -25.38
N LEU A 589 9.56 2.74 -25.31
CA LEU A 589 9.15 1.54 -26.07
C LEU A 589 9.35 0.28 -25.24
N PRO A 590 8.65 -0.81 -25.54
CA PRO A 590 8.95 -2.10 -24.95
C PRO A 590 10.33 -2.56 -25.38
N VAL A 591 11.17 -2.89 -24.41
CA VAL A 591 12.57 -3.26 -24.66
C VAL A 591 12.96 -4.51 -23.89
N LEU A 592 13.65 -5.44 -24.57
CA LEU A 592 14.33 -6.54 -23.91
C LEU A 592 15.62 -6.01 -23.28
N VAL A 593 15.76 -6.23 -21.99
CA VAL A 593 16.88 -5.73 -21.16
C VAL A 593 17.63 -6.91 -20.57
N LYS A 594 18.93 -6.97 -20.77
CA LYS A 594 19.82 -7.72 -19.91
C LYS A 594 20.16 -6.84 -18.71
N MET A 595 19.68 -7.20 -17.53
CA MET A 595 19.83 -6.41 -16.32
C MET A 595 21.31 -6.26 -15.93
N LYS A 596 21.65 -5.11 -15.35
CA LYS A 596 23.01 -4.84 -14.85
C LYS A 596 23.35 -5.83 -13.73
N ASN A 597 24.56 -6.36 -13.73
CA ASN A 597 25.00 -7.32 -12.73
C ASN A 597 25.14 -6.66 -11.35
N LEU A 598 24.74 -7.39 -10.32
CA LEU A 598 24.99 -7.08 -8.92
C LEU A 598 26.09 -8.00 -8.39
N THR A 599 26.97 -7.47 -7.55
CA THR A 599 27.94 -8.29 -6.79
C THR A 599 27.21 -9.18 -5.79
N LYS A 600 27.86 -10.23 -5.28
CA LYS A 600 27.23 -11.12 -4.27
C LYS A 600 26.71 -10.36 -3.04
N GLU A 601 27.40 -9.34 -2.61
CA GLU A 601 27.04 -8.49 -1.47
C GLU A 601 25.83 -7.60 -1.77
N GLN A 602 25.61 -7.26 -3.03
CA GLN A 602 24.50 -6.44 -3.50
C GLN A 602 23.23 -7.26 -3.80
N GLN A 603 23.35 -8.59 -3.86
CA GLN A 603 22.22 -9.47 -4.14
C GLN A 603 21.43 -9.77 -2.87
N PRO A 604 20.09 -9.84 -2.94
CA PRO A 604 19.27 -10.42 -1.88
C PRO A 604 19.71 -11.84 -1.52
N HIS A 605 19.43 -12.28 -0.31
CA HIS A 605 19.80 -13.61 0.17
C HIS A 605 18.82 -14.68 -0.36
N SER A 606 18.85 -14.90 -1.67
CA SER A 606 18.01 -15.88 -2.38
C SER A 606 18.86 -16.97 -3.06
N ASP A 607 19.99 -17.33 -2.43
CA ASP A 607 20.91 -18.34 -2.98
C ASP A 607 20.27 -19.72 -2.89
N ASP A 608 20.43 -20.51 -3.96
CA ASP A 608 20.04 -21.92 -3.92
C ASP A 608 20.91 -22.67 -2.90
N PRO A 609 20.35 -23.62 -2.13
CA PRO A 609 21.12 -24.42 -1.18
C PRO A 609 22.23 -25.21 -1.87
N ASP A 610 23.40 -25.25 -1.26
CA ASP A 610 24.58 -25.97 -1.75
C ASP A 610 24.46 -27.49 -1.55
N PHE A 611 23.48 -28.12 -2.15
CA PHE A 611 23.24 -29.55 -1.99
C PHE A 611 24.46 -30.40 -2.32
N TRP A 612 25.02 -30.18 -3.51
CA TRP A 612 26.10 -31.03 -4.01
C TRP A 612 27.37 -30.90 -3.19
N ASP A 613 27.77 -29.68 -2.86
CA ASP A 613 28.97 -29.40 -2.08
C ASP A 613 28.85 -29.95 -0.65
N VAL A 614 27.68 -29.79 -0.05
CA VAL A 614 27.38 -30.35 1.29
C VAL A 614 27.34 -31.89 1.23
N TRP A 615 26.70 -32.50 0.24
CA TRP A 615 26.60 -33.95 0.14
C TRP A 615 27.96 -34.61 -0.16
N THR A 616 28.78 -33.97 -1.00
CA THR A 616 30.11 -34.45 -1.34
C THR A 616 31.18 -34.04 -0.34
N ARG A 617 30.87 -33.16 0.61
CA ARG A 617 31.80 -32.54 1.57
C ARG A 617 32.97 -31.80 0.90
N LYS A 618 32.78 -31.31 -0.31
CA LYS A 618 33.81 -30.59 -1.07
C LYS A 618 33.25 -29.35 -1.72
N TYR A 619 33.95 -28.23 -1.57
CA TYR A 619 33.73 -27.06 -2.43
C TYR A 619 34.42 -27.22 -3.78
N ALA A 620 34.00 -26.43 -4.77
CA ALA A 620 34.63 -26.37 -6.09
C ALA A 620 36.13 -25.99 -6.02
N ASP A 621 36.57 -25.28 -4.98
CA ASP A 621 37.97 -24.91 -4.70
C ASP A 621 38.76 -26.00 -3.95
N GLY A 622 38.16 -27.18 -3.72
CA GLY A 622 38.78 -28.32 -3.03
C GLY A 622 38.83 -28.27 -1.52
N LYS A 623 38.27 -27.22 -0.90
CA LYS A 623 38.15 -27.16 0.57
C LYS A 623 37.04 -28.09 1.07
N LEU A 624 37.24 -28.69 2.26
CA LEU A 624 36.22 -29.52 2.91
C LEU A 624 35.08 -28.63 3.45
N VAL A 625 33.86 -28.97 3.11
CA VAL A 625 32.64 -28.39 3.70
C VAL A 625 32.21 -29.28 4.85
N GLU A 626 32.48 -28.86 6.06
CA GLU A 626 31.92 -29.55 7.25
C GLU A 626 30.70 -28.75 7.74
N ARG A 627 29.51 -29.34 7.55
CA ARG A 627 28.30 -28.91 8.26
C ARG A 627 27.99 -29.98 9.30
N THR A 628 28.45 -29.75 10.51
CA THR A 628 28.06 -30.55 11.69
C THR A 628 26.74 -30.02 12.22
N VAL A 629 25.87 -30.94 12.62
CA VAL A 629 24.57 -30.60 13.19
C VAL A 629 24.58 -30.94 14.67
N ASP A 630 24.32 -29.94 15.51
CA ASP A 630 23.99 -30.09 16.90
C ASP A 630 22.48 -29.97 17.08
N TRP A 631 21.80 -31.11 17.05
CA TRP A 631 20.35 -31.14 17.20
C TRP A 631 19.90 -30.74 18.62
N GLU A 632 20.72 -30.91 19.64
CA GLU A 632 20.39 -30.50 21.00
C GLU A 632 20.39 -28.97 21.11
N ALA A 633 21.38 -28.33 20.53
CA ALA A 633 21.42 -26.86 20.45
C ALA A 633 20.22 -26.31 19.64
N VAL A 634 19.87 -26.91 18.49
CA VAL A 634 18.70 -26.52 17.68
C VAL A 634 17.40 -26.70 18.48
N VAL A 635 17.22 -27.84 19.17
CA VAL A 635 16.01 -28.08 19.97
C VAL A 635 15.94 -27.12 21.16
N LYS A 636 17.07 -26.85 21.81
CA LYS A 636 17.13 -25.92 22.94
C LYS A 636 16.75 -24.49 22.48
N GLU A 637 17.28 -24.05 21.37
CA GLU A 637 16.91 -22.75 20.78
C GLU A 637 15.43 -22.71 20.40
N TRP A 638 14.89 -23.78 19.81
CA TRP A 638 13.47 -23.86 19.42
C TRP A 638 12.52 -23.91 20.63
N GLN A 639 12.93 -24.57 21.74
CA GLN A 639 12.10 -24.72 22.93
C GLN A 639 12.25 -23.58 23.95
N GLN A 640 13.28 -22.75 23.84
CA GLN A 640 13.49 -21.58 24.70
C GLN A 640 12.67 -20.35 24.23
N LYS A 641 12.05 -20.44 23.08
CA LYS A 641 11.12 -19.46 22.52
C LYS A 641 9.67 -19.89 22.78
#